data_a1d59c07d1ae2edd26c7481c0cc586f7
#
_entry.id   a1d59c07d1ae2edd26c7481c0cc586f7
#
_cell.length_a   1.000
_cell.length_b   1.000
_cell.length_c   1.000
_cell.angle_alpha   90.00
_cell.angle_beta   90.00
_cell.angle_gamma   90.00
#
_symmetry.space_group_name_H-M   'P 1'
#
loop_
_entity.id
_entity.type
_entity.pdbx_description
1 polymer ?
#
loop_
_entity_poly.entity_id
_entity_poly.type
_entity_poly.pdbx_seq_one_letter_code
_entity_poly.pdbx_strand_id
1 'polypeptide(L)'
;MKKYPLILLLCLVSVAQIAAQKTIVRGTVQDETAHSLPFAVVLLLQDSTPVSTFQTEDDGVFRLVTSVSDAAFILKITYVGYETYEQKLYTNAFSKDTLNIGPIKMTPLSIKLAEAVVSAQRNPVEIRGDTLAFAASAFKTQPNALAEDLLKKMPFIEVERDGSIKAKGEEVKQILVNGKPFFGKDPRLALQSFPADAIESVEVFEKKSDQAEFSGVDNGEREMTINIIIKPNFNRRTTGKVAAGIGTDGRYTSRLSFNKFDESKKITFLGAANNINKAGFSSEDFLSFTTNNKKAVNPQQNAAAAQGFQTAQSGGANFIQNWGKATDLNVSYFFNNQENRNERGVFRQNFLPSGTFTTRSTGLIVTQNGNHRLNGHIDQKLDSMTSFRFTAGLTFTNNDNASNSDGENRRGDTLRQSHSLKNGNTEGAGLGVSTNVLLRRRFAKQRRTASISWNYGLNTADRNSFTNNQAAFYALASQTIYRIDTVNQTDTRQNARNTYSGTASYTEPLSKYWLAELNYNFSTNNNEADREVFSLKTGEPILNPTLSNYYTSAFLSHRVGMNLRFNKKTLNFLTGVQKQRSILRGAFVTRAQEVKQDFDYILPNMRLNVNTSKTNRLEAFYETAVREPSVEQLQPVQDNADPFNLYLGNPDLQPEYTNRFRIGFTNFNRRTLAYFNGNVNLNLTQNKIVNGLSIDSFFRRTTQPLNIADGFMEANIHTALGFRFFNQKMRFNLTTNVAQSRGINPINNTLNLTQIWRASVAPRLEFRLADTFELSLKTVVRYNETRYSIQSALNQIFWIYEYEADMTIGLPRDTRLNATLDYTTFTSKTFETMQGILRLNASVSKFLMYRKWEIRLAIIDALNRNSGINRTADANYVQQETVRSLGRYGLLTVIYSFNKGGKKEKKAKKREDFDRNDDL
;
A
#
# COMPACT_ATOMS: atom_id res chain seq x y z
N MET A 1 46.88 -44.61 4.41
CA MET A 1 47.54 -45.97 4.53
C MET A 1 46.74 -46.97 3.73
N LYS A 2 47.51 -47.63 2.81
CA LYS A 2 47.25 -48.96 2.18
C LYS A 2 46.04 -49.05 1.21
N LYS A 3 46.26 -49.07 -0.18
CA LYS A 3 46.88 -50.12 -1.03
C LYS A 3 45.98 -51.35 -1.09
N TYR A 4 45.51 -51.88 -2.21
CA TYR A 4 46.02 -52.40 -3.51
C TYR A 4 44.91 -53.21 -4.20
N PRO A 5 45.10 -53.83 -5.34
CA PRO A 5 45.51 -53.47 -6.71
C PRO A 5 44.65 -54.11 -7.84
N LEU A 6 44.79 -53.53 -8.99
CA LEU A 6 44.94 -54.11 -10.35
C LEU A 6 44.90 -55.64 -10.47
N ILE A 7 44.02 -56.21 -11.32
CA ILE A 7 44.25 -57.47 -12.07
C ILE A 7 43.78 -57.25 -13.51
N LEU A 8 44.76 -57.29 -14.36
CA LEU A 8 44.72 -57.40 -15.81
C LEU A 8 44.34 -58.83 -16.17
N LEU A 9 43.33 -59.03 -17.00
CA LEU A 9 43.21 -60.31 -17.71
C LEU A 9 42.86 -60.06 -19.17
N LEU A 10 43.88 -60.27 -20.00
CA LEU A 10 43.85 -60.36 -21.43
C LEU A 10 43.08 -61.62 -21.82
N CYS A 11 42.05 -61.52 -22.67
CA CYS A 11 41.62 -62.64 -23.53
C CYS A 11 41.48 -62.12 -24.96
N LEU A 12 42.41 -62.62 -25.78
CA LEU A 12 42.32 -62.63 -27.21
C LEU A 12 41.05 -63.35 -27.63
N VAL A 13 40.15 -62.66 -28.33
CA VAL A 13 39.13 -63.31 -29.16
C VAL A 13 39.30 -62.79 -30.58
N SER A 14 39.61 -63.72 -31.44
CA SER A 14 39.78 -63.68 -32.88
C SER A 14 38.65 -62.86 -33.55
N VAL A 15 39.03 -61.79 -34.25
CA VAL A 15 38.15 -61.04 -35.14
C VAL A 15 37.90 -61.90 -36.39
N ALA A 16 36.72 -62.52 -36.48
CA ALA A 16 36.18 -62.96 -37.73
C ALA A 16 35.66 -61.71 -38.45
N GLN A 17 36.36 -61.22 -39.43
CA GLN A 17 35.85 -60.18 -40.37
C GLN A 17 34.70 -60.81 -41.14
N ILE A 18 33.46 -60.55 -40.75
CA ILE A 18 32.29 -60.71 -41.61
C ILE A 18 32.37 -59.51 -42.55
N ALA A 19 32.74 -59.73 -43.79
CA ALA A 19 32.65 -58.78 -44.86
C ALA A 19 31.16 -58.45 -45.11
N ALA A 20 30.66 -57.41 -44.44
CA ALA A 20 29.29 -56.92 -44.70
C ALA A 20 29.20 -56.48 -46.19
N GLN A 21 28.36 -57.14 -46.95
CA GLN A 21 28.09 -56.76 -48.31
C GLN A 21 27.49 -55.34 -48.35
N LYS A 22 28.21 -54.42 -49.00
CA LYS A 22 27.77 -53.00 -49.14
C LYS A 22 26.85 -52.88 -50.35
N THR A 23 25.64 -52.35 -50.14
CA THR A 23 24.69 -52.01 -51.18
C THR A 23 24.61 -50.53 -51.42
N ILE A 24 24.57 -50.11 -52.66
CA ILE A 24 24.43 -48.71 -53.06
C ILE A 24 22.93 -48.47 -53.38
N VAL A 25 22.33 -47.51 -52.65
CA VAL A 25 20.99 -47.02 -52.96
C VAL A 25 21.13 -45.75 -53.78
N ARG A 26 20.60 -45.78 -55.06
CA ARG A 26 20.66 -44.63 -55.99
C ARG A 26 19.28 -44.26 -56.47
N GLY A 27 19.07 -42.93 -56.60
CA GLY A 27 17.84 -42.35 -57.15
C GLY A 27 18.04 -40.90 -57.56
N THR A 28 16.99 -40.31 -58.14
CA THR A 28 16.98 -38.90 -58.50
C THR A 28 15.82 -38.17 -57.76
N VAL A 29 16.06 -37.02 -57.22
CA VAL A 29 15.01 -36.21 -56.62
C VAL A 29 14.58 -35.09 -57.53
N GLN A 30 13.27 -35.03 -57.85
CA GLN A 30 12.71 -34.10 -58.85
C GLN A 30 11.46 -33.39 -58.22
N ASP A 31 11.10 -32.22 -58.75
CA ASP A 31 9.82 -31.59 -58.51
C ASP A 31 8.66 -32.22 -59.26
N GLU A 32 7.45 -31.72 -59.11
CA GLU A 32 6.28 -32.23 -59.84
C GLU A 32 6.40 -32.07 -61.41
N THR A 33 7.19 -31.12 -61.87
CA THR A 33 7.45 -30.78 -63.27
C THR A 33 8.66 -31.52 -63.87
N ALA A 34 9.23 -32.46 -63.07
CA ALA A 34 10.42 -33.25 -63.42
C ALA A 34 11.73 -32.47 -63.51
N HIS A 35 11.83 -31.31 -62.95
CA HIS A 35 13.11 -30.59 -62.71
C HIS A 35 13.86 -31.22 -61.55
N SER A 36 15.13 -31.42 -61.73
CA SER A 36 16.00 -31.95 -60.65
C SER A 36 16.09 -30.99 -59.49
N LEU A 37 16.07 -31.53 -58.25
CA LEU A 37 16.20 -30.78 -57.02
C LEU A 37 17.61 -30.97 -56.43
N PRO A 38 18.54 -30.05 -56.72
CA PRO A 38 19.90 -30.09 -56.17
C PRO A 38 19.88 -29.79 -54.68
N PHE A 39 20.85 -30.34 -53.96
CA PHE A 39 21.02 -30.10 -52.52
C PHE A 39 19.88 -30.62 -51.63
N ALA A 40 19.03 -31.52 -52.10
CA ALA A 40 18.06 -32.21 -51.25
C ALA A 40 18.79 -33.16 -50.30
N VAL A 41 18.39 -33.14 -49.01
CA VAL A 41 18.99 -34.01 -48.00
C VAL A 41 18.28 -35.36 -47.98
N VAL A 42 19.04 -36.42 -48.32
CA VAL A 42 18.58 -37.80 -48.40
C VAL A 42 19.17 -38.58 -47.24
N LEU A 43 18.32 -39.15 -46.40
CA LEU A 43 18.65 -39.93 -45.23
C LEU A 43 18.19 -41.36 -45.39
N LEU A 44 19.02 -42.30 -45.04
CA LEU A 44 18.62 -43.70 -44.88
C LEU A 44 18.61 -43.98 -43.37
N LEU A 45 17.43 -44.28 -42.84
CA LEU A 45 17.21 -44.50 -41.41
C LEU A 45 16.98 -46.01 -41.17
N GLN A 46 17.55 -46.51 -40.09
CA GLN A 46 17.25 -47.81 -39.52
C GLN A 46 16.80 -47.60 -38.07
N ASP A 47 15.64 -48.07 -37.67
CA ASP A 47 15.06 -47.86 -36.34
C ASP A 47 15.14 -46.39 -35.88
N SER A 48 14.78 -45.46 -36.78
CA SER A 48 14.81 -44.01 -36.58
C SER A 48 16.19 -43.34 -36.44
N THR A 49 17.29 -44.12 -36.57
CA THR A 49 18.66 -43.61 -36.55
C THR A 49 19.21 -43.49 -37.98
N PRO A 50 19.85 -42.37 -38.36
CA PRO A 50 20.43 -42.21 -39.68
C PRO A 50 21.69 -43.07 -39.82
N VAL A 51 21.66 -44.03 -40.76
CA VAL A 51 22.78 -44.90 -41.09
C VAL A 51 23.58 -44.43 -42.29
N SER A 52 22.98 -43.66 -43.16
CA SER A 52 23.65 -43.03 -44.29
C SER A 52 22.94 -41.71 -44.65
N THR A 53 23.71 -40.72 -45.06
CA THR A 53 23.21 -39.37 -45.41
C THR A 53 23.90 -38.93 -46.68
N PHE A 54 23.16 -38.34 -47.61
CA PHE A 54 23.68 -37.78 -48.85
C PHE A 54 22.91 -36.50 -49.19
N GLN A 55 23.58 -35.59 -49.85
CA GLN A 55 22.94 -34.39 -50.41
C GLN A 55 22.98 -34.49 -51.92
N THR A 56 21.84 -34.34 -52.60
CA THR A 56 21.77 -34.50 -54.07
C THR A 56 22.69 -33.51 -54.74
N GLU A 57 23.30 -33.99 -55.86
CA GLU A 57 24.16 -33.20 -56.75
C GLU A 57 23.31 -32.28 -57.66
N ASP A 58 23.93 -31.49 -58.51
CA ASP A 58 23.25 -30.50 -59.34
C ASP A 58 22.19 -31.12 -60.28
N ASP A 59 22.34 -32.40 -60.65
CA ASP A 59 21.41 -33.17 -61.42
C ASP A 59 20.30 -33.86 -60.62
N GLY A 60 20.25 -33.63 -59.30
CA GLY A 60 19.32 -34.21 -58.36
C GLY A 60 19.60 -35.68 -58.02
N VAL A 61 20.70 -36.25 -58.40
CA VAL A 61 21.08 -37.64 -58.12
C VAL A 61 21.63 -37.78 -56.73
N PHE A 62 21.26 -38.86 -56.02
CA PHE A 62 21.83 -39.24 -54.78
C PHE A 62 22.40 -40.67 -54.77
N ARG A 63 23.38 -40.92 -53.92
CA ARG A 63 24.02 -42.20 -53.76
C ARG A 63 24.33 -42.45 -52.29
N LEU A 64 23.56 -43.34 -51.68
CA LEU A 64 23.75 -43.76 -50.29
C LEU A 64 24.42 -45.16 -50.28
N VAL A 65 25.38 -45.31 -49.38
CA VAL A 65 26.06 -46.62 -49.20
C VAL A 65 25.65 -47.14 -47.82
N THR A 66 25.12 -48.37 -47.79
CA THR A 66 24.74 -49.04 -46.55
C THR A 66 25.23 -50.48 -46.54
N SER A 67 25.42 -51.08 -45.38
CA SER A 67 25.64 -52.49 -45.20
C SER A 67 24.29 -53.21 -45.06
N VAL A 68 24.09 -54.30 -45.76
CA VAL A 68 22.86 -55.09 -45.68
C VAL A 68 22.69 -55.62 -44.25
N SER A 69 21.56 -55.32 -43.60
CA SER A 69 21.12 -55.90 -42.33
C SER A 69 19.69 -56.45 -42.50
N ASP A 70 19.28 -57.35 -41.66
CA ASP A 70 17.93 -57.95 -41.70
C ASP A 70 16.81 -57.01 -41.30
N ALA A 71 17.12 -55.77 -41.04
CA ALA A 71 16.12 -54.73 -40.65
C ALA A 71 15.61 -53.94 -41.87
N ALA A 72 14.39 -53.44 -41.79
CA ALA A 72 13.83 -52.51 -42.76
C ALA A 72 14.45 -51.13 -42.67
N PHE A 73 14.69 -50.49 -43.80
CA PHE A 73 15.19 -49.11 -43.87
C PHE A 73 14.07 -48.12 -44.26
N ILE A 74 14.16 -46.89 -43.81
CA ILE A 74 13.30 -45.78 -44.25
C ILE A 74 14.18 -44.80 -45.03
N LEU A 75 13.87 -44.61 -46.31
CA LEU A 75 14.44 -43.55 -47.12
C LEU A 75 13.62 -42.28 -46.86
N LYS A 76 14.27 -41.26 -46.30
CA LYS A 76 13.67 -39.96 -45.99
C LYS A 76 14.35 -38.86 -46.76
N ILE A 77 13.58 -38.04 -47.49
CA ILE A 77 14.11 -36.95 -48.31
C ILE A 77 13.46 -35.68 -47.86
N THR A 78 14.29 -34.67 -47.56
CA THR A 78 13.83 -33.34 -47.17
C THR A 78 14.43 -32.27 -48.06
N TYR A 79 13.61 -31.33 -48.52
CA TYR A 79 13.99 -30.19 -49.31
C TYR A 79 13.22 -28.94 -48.85
N VAL A 80 13.84 -27.79 -48.85
CA VAL A 80 13.21 -26.56 -48.38
C VAL A 80 12.04 -26.17 -49.30
N GLY A 81 10.84 -26.05 -48.76
CA GLY A 81 9.64 -25.72 -49.52
C GLY A 81 8.87 -26.91 -50.06
N TYR A 82 9.27 -28.14 -49.76
CA TYR A 82 8.59 -29.37 -50.14
C TYR A 82 8.21 -30.23 -48.94
N GLU A 83 7.17 -31.05 -49.09
CA GLU A 83 6.78 -32.04 -48.06
C GLU A 83 7.87 -33.11 -47.94
N THR A 84 8.10 -33.59 -46.74
CA THR A 84 9.07 -34.66 -46.50
C THR A 84 8.59 -35.96 -47.16
N TYR A 85 9.42 -36.53 -48.00
CA TYR A 85 9.16 -37.82 -48.64
C TYR A 85 9.73 -38.94 -47.76
N GLU A 86 8.92 -39.98 -47.49
CA GLU A 86 9.34 -41.16 -46.76
C GLU A 86 8.88 -42.43 -47.45
N GLN A 87 9.82 -43.35 -47.64
CA GLN A 87 9.57 -44.66 -48.28
C GLN A 87 10.27 -45.77 -47.49
N LYS A 88 9.51 -46.83 -47.15
CA LYS A 88 10.07 -48.02 -46.51
C LYS A 88 10.73 -48.91 -47.58
N LEU A 89 11.97 -49.32 -47.32
CA LEU A 89 12.74 -50.25 -48.16
C LEU A 89 12.91 -51.53 -47.36
N TYR A 90 12.41 -52.65 -47.91
CA TYR A 90 12.43 -53.97 -47.25
C TYR A 90 13.70 -54.75 -47.69
N THR A 91 14.12 -55.64 -46.82
CA THR A 91 15.37 -56.44 -46.96
C THR A 91 15.54 -57.14 -48.26
N ASN A 92 14.44 -57.63 -48.88
CA ASN A 92 14.46 -58.25 -50.21
C ASN A 92 14.88 -57.33 -51.38
N ALA A 93 14.79 -56.01 -51.17
CA ALA A 93 15.25 -55.03 -52.16
C ALA A 93 16.77 -54.87 -52.23
N PHE A 94 17.48 -55.34 -51.22
CA PHE A 94 18.95 -55.20 -51.05
C PHE A 94 19.74 -56.47 -51.57
N SER A 95 19.11 -57.35 -52.34
CA SER A 95 19.75 -58.56 -52.85
C SER A 95 20.69 -58.29 -54.04
N LYS A 96 20.80 -57.08 -54.54
CA LYS A 96 21.69 -56.60 -55.62
C LYS A 96 22.72 -55.61 -55.04
N ASP A 97 23.89 -55.54 -55.65
CA ASP A 97 24.95 -54.56 -55.23
C ASP A 97 24.51 -53.08 -55.40
N THR A 98 23.50 -52.85 -56.23
CA THR A 98 22.91 -51.52 -56.44
C THR A 98 21.40 -51.60 -56.49
N LEU A 99 20.71 -50.85 -55.55
CA LEU A 99 19.28 -50.64 -55.57
C LEU A 99 18.99 -49.27 -56.21
N ASN A 100 18.35 -49.30 -57.39
CA ASN A 100 17.93 -48.07 -58.08
C ASN A 100 16.45 -47.85 -57.80
N ILE A 101 16.14 -46.72 -57.07
CA ILE A 101 14.78 -46.35 -56.67
C ILE A 101 14.06 -45.58 -57.85
N GLY A 102 14.85 -45.03 -58.80
CA GLY A 102 14.29 -44.20 -59.83
C GLY A 102 14.03 -42.76 -59.44
N PRO A 103 13.26 -42.00 -60.23
CA PRO A 103 12.96 -40.61 -59.94
C PRO A 103 11.88 -40.50 -58.87
N ILE A 104 12.20 -39.74 -57.82
CA ILE A 104 11.32 -39.43 -56.68
C ILE A 104 10.81 -38.03 -56.88
N LYS A 105 9.49 -37.88 -56.95
CA LYS A 105 8.84 -36.56 -57.06
C LYS A 105 8.49 -36.02 -55.71
N MET A 106 9.00 -34.81 -55.38
CA MET A 106 8.68 -34.07 -54.15
C MET A 106 7.46 -33.17 -54.41
N THR A 107 6.54 -33.15 -53.42
CA THR A 107 5.35 -32.31 -53.46
C THR A 107 5.64 -30.97 -52.82
N PRO A 108 5.38 -29.82 -53.45
CA PRO A 108 5.56 -28.51 -52.82
C PRO A 108 4.74 -28.36 -51.55
N LEU A 109 5.38 -27.86 -50.49
CA LEU A 109 4.69 -27.57 -49.24
C LEU A 109 3.89 -26.26 -49.39
N SER A 110 2.58 -26.35 -49.54
CA SER A 110 1.71 -25.18 -49.54
C SER A 110 1.60 -24.63 -48.12
N ILE A 111 2.57 -23.83 -47.70
CA ILE A 111 2.50 -23.10 -46.43
C ILE A 111 1.52 -21.95 -46.64
N LYS A 112 0.28 -22.09 -46.16
CA LYS A 112 -0.53 -20.94 -45.79
C LYS A 112 0.26 -20.24 -44.70
N LEU A 113 0.90 -19.12 -45.00
CA LEU A 113 1.53 -18.25 -44.05
C LEU A 113 0.46 -17.91 -42.99
N ALA A 114 0.50 -18.58 -41.87
CA ALA A 114 -0.23 -18.12 -40.69
C ALA A 114 0.29 -16.71 -40.41
N GLU A 115 -0.64 -15.77 -40.35
CA GLU A 115 -0.40 -14.37 -39.93
C GLU A 115 0.63 -14.36 -38.82
N ALA A 116 1.82 -13.81 -39.08
CA ALA A 116 2.87 -13.72 -38.09
C ALA A 116 2.37 -12.75 -37.01
N VAL A 117 1.78 -13.29 -35.96
CA VAL A 117 1.46 -12.56 -34.76
C VAL A 117 2.79 -12.23 -34.08
N VAL A 118 3.36 -11.09 -34.44
CA VAL A 118 4.48 -10.50 -33.69
C VAL A 118 3.95 -10.17 -32.29
N SER A 119 4.03 -11.12 -31.38
CA SER A 119 3.81 -10.86 -29.97
C SER A 119 5.03 -10.13 -29.43
N ALA A 120 5.08 -8.82 -29.63
CA ALA A 120 6.03 -7.99 -28.91
C ALA A 120 5.69 -8.11 -27.41
N GLN A 121 6.52 -8.78 -26.64
CA GLN A 121 6.43 -8.73 -25.18
C GLN A 121 6.59 -7.27 -24.77
N ARG A 122 5.49 -6.66 -24.31
CA ARG A 122 5.54 -5.31 -23.72
C ARG A 122 6.55 -5.32 -22.58
N ASN A 123 7.38 -4.28 -22.52
CA ASN A 123 8.32 -4.13 -21.41
C ASN A 123 7.56 -4.23 -20.08
N PRO A 124 8.01 -5.05 -19.13
CA PRO A 124 7.33 -5.24 -17.84
C PRO A 124 7.13 -3.94 -17.08
N VAL A 125 8.08 -3.00 -17.19
CA VAL A 125 8.05 -1.70 -16.54
C VAL A 125 8.58 -0.64 -17.49
N GLU A 126 7.90 0.49 -17.55
CA GLU A 126 8.27 1.65 -18.35
C GLU A 126 8.21 2.91 -17.48
N ILE A 127 9.21 3.79 -17.61
CA ILE A 127 9.22 5.11 -16.98
C ILE A 127 8.76 6.13 -18.02
N ARG A 128 7.63 6.78 -17.77
CA ARG A 128 7.04 7.84 -18.59
C ARG A 128 7.03 9.14 -17.81
N GLY A 129 8.04 9.98 -17.97
CA GLY A 129 8.15 11.20 -17.17
C GLY A 129 8.29 10.89 -15.67
N ASP A 130 7.28 11.25 -14.87
CA ASP A 130 7.20 10.98 -13.43
C ASP A 130 6.45 9.67 -13.08
N THR A 131 5.94 8.97 -14.08
CA THR A 131 5.10 7.78 -13.93
C THR A 131 5.88 6.50 -14.15
N LEU A 132 5.75 5.54 -13.23
CA LEU A 132 6.15 4.15 -13.41
C LEU A 132 4.95 3.36 -13.95
N ALA A 133 5.02 2.86 -15.16
CA ALA A 133 3.99 2.05 -15.78
C ALA A 133 4.39 0.56 -15.79
N PHE A 134 3.56 -0.29 -15.21
CA PHE A 134 3.75 -1.73 -15.11
C PHE A 134 2.77 -2.45 -16.04
N ALA A 135 3.26 -3.28 -16.96
CA ALA A 135 2.40 -4.16 -17.75
C ALA A 135 1.90 -5.32 -16.90
N ALA A 136 0.59 -5.40 -16.63
CA ALA A 136 0.01 -6.42 -15.74
C ALA A 136 0.31 -7.85 -16.20
N SER A 137 0.39 -8.10 -17.52
CA SER A 137 0.71 -9.41 -18.12
C SER A 137 2.09 -9.94 -17.73
N ALA A 138 3.02 -9.09 -17.33
CA ALA A 138 4.36 -9.50 -16.90
C ALA A 138 4.39 -10.04 -15.47
N PHE A 139 3.30 -9.86 -14.70
CA PHE A 139 3.20 -10.26 -13.29
C PHE A 139 2.08 -11.30 -13.15
N LYS A 140 2.44 -12.57 -13.31
CA LYS A 140 1.47 -13.67 -13.23
C LYS A 140 0.82 -13.73 -11.85
N THR A 141 -0.49 -13.72 -11.82
CA THR A 141 -1.31 -13.91 -10.63
C THR A 141 -2.04 -15.25 -10.66
N GLN A 142 -2.49 -15.67 -9.50
CA GLN A 142 -3.34 -16.85 -9.40
C GLN A 142 -4.70 -16.61 -10.08
N PRO A 143 -5.38 -17.65 -10.57
CA PRO A 143 -6.75 -17.53 -11.04
C PRO A 143 -7.67 -16.93 -9.99
N ASN A 144 -8.60 -16.06 -10.39
CA ASN A 144 -9.51 -15.32 -9.51
C ASN A 144 -8.82 -14.39 -8.48
N ALA A 145 -7.52 -14.05 -8.70
CA ALA A 145 -6.81 -13.08 -7.90
C ALA A 145 -7.42 -11.67 -8.06
N LEU A 146 -7.29 -10.85 -7.02
CA LEU A 146 -7.70 -9.45 -7.03
C LEU A 146 -6.55 -8.54 -7.47
N ALA A 147 -6.86 -7.28 -7.74
CA ALA A 147 -5.86 -6.27 -8.07
C ALA A 147 -4.79 -6.14 -6.98
N GLU A 148 -5.17 -6.30 -5.72
CA GLU A 148 -4.24 -6.33 -4.58
C GLU A 148 -3.15 -7.40 -4.74
N ASP A 149 -3.53 -8.62 -5.15
CA ASP A 149 -2.58 -9.72 -5.35
C ASP A 149 -1.62 -9.46 -6.53
N LEU A 150 -2.08 -8.72 -7.53
CA LEU A 150 -1.25 -8.26 -8.64
C LEU A 150 -0.24 -7.22 -8.17
N LEU A 151 -0.68 -6.23 -7.38
CA LEU A 151 0.20 -5.17 -6.86
C LEU A 151 1.30 -5.71 -5.95
N LYS A 152 1.01 -6.70 -5.11
CA LYS A 152 2.02 -7.39 -4.27
C LYS A 152 3.19 -7.97 -5.08
N LYS A 153 2.98 -8.25 -6.38
CA LYS A 153 4.00 -8.79 -7.28
C LYS A 153 4.79 -7.73 -8.06
N MET A 154 4.37 -6.48 -7.99
CA MET A 154 5.03 -5.37 -8.71
C MET A 154 6.20 -4.81 -7.91
N PRO A 155 7.31 -4.41 -8.56
CA PRO A 155 8.39 -3.69 -7.89
C PRO A 155 7.91 -2.31 -7.41
N PHE A 156 8.56 -1.75 -6.40
CA PHE A 156 8.25 -0.45 -5.77
C PHE A 156 6.90 -0.36 -5.07
N ILE A 157 6.08 -1.41 -5.07
CA ILE A 157 4.78 -1.43 -4.40
C ILE A 157 4.84 -2.44 -3.24
N GLU A 158 4.45 -1.97 -2.08
CA GLU A 158 4.30 -2.77 -0.87
C GLU A 158 2.84 -2.69 -0.42
N VAL A 159 2.21 -3.84 -0.23
CA VAL A 159 0.88 -3.94 0.36
C VAL A 159 1.06 -4.54 1.74
N GLU A 160 0.79 -3.74 2.75
CA GLU A 160 0.90 -4.14 4.14
C GLU A 160 -0.26 -5.06 4.54
N ARG A 161 -0.15 -5.72 5.68
CA ARG A 161 -1.19 -6.66 6.15
C ARG A 161 -2.51 -6.00 6.53
N ASP A 162 -2.46 -4.74 6.96
CA ASP A 162 -3.64 -3.92 7.22
C ASP A 162 -4.34 -3.46 5.93
N GLY A 163 -3.76 -3.78 4.76
CA GLY A 163 -4.23 -3.39 3.42
C GLY A 163 -3.77 -2.00 3.00
N SER A 164 -2.98 -1.30 3.80
CA SER A 164 -2.34 -0.06 3.37
C SER A 164 -1.33 -0.33 2.26
N ILE A 165 -1.19 0.63 1.36
CA ILE A 165 -0.35 0.49 0.18
C ILE A 165 0.71 1.57 0.23
N LYS A 166 1.95 1.17 0.07
CA LYS A 166 3.07 2.08 -0.13
C LYS A 166 3.62 1.92 -1.54
N ALA A 167 3.92 3.02 -2.18
CA ALA A 167 4.60 3.03 -3.46
C ALA A 167 5.83 3.94 -3.35
N LYS A 168 6.99 3.45 -3.76
CA LYS A 168 8.28 4.16 -3.57
C LYS A 168 8.55 4.56 -2.11
N GLY A 169 8.03 3.80 -1.13
CA GLY A 169 8.14 4.10 0.30
C GLY A 169 7.14 5.12 0.84
N GLU A 170 6.28 5.69 0.01
CA GLU A 170 5.23 6.62 0.40
C GLU A 170 3.85 5.96 0.36
N GLU A 171 2.99 6.35 1.28
CA GLU A 171 1.62 5.86 1.33
C GLU A 171 0.81 6.33 0.13
N VAL A 172 0.14 5.38 -0.55
CA VAL A 172 -0.77 5.67 -1.66
C VAL A 172 -2.06 6.26 -1.11
N LYS A 173 -2.36 7.49 -1.51
CA LYS A 173 -3.54 8.24 -1.05
C LYS A 173 -4.75 8.10 -1.94
N GLN A 174 -4.56 7.72 -3.20
CA GLN A 174 -5.65 7.65 -4.18
C GLN A 174 -5.41 6.53 -5.19
N ILE A 175 -6.51 5.89 -5.60
CA ILE A 175 -6.52 5.00 -6.77
C ILE A 175 -7.44 5.60 -7.85
N LEU A 176 -6.90 5.63 -9.05
CA LEU A 176 -7.63 5.96 -10.26
C LEU A 176 -7.90 4.70 -11.08
N VAL A 177 -8.99 4.69 -11.81
CA VAL A 177 -9.31 3.67 -12.80
C VAL A 177 -9.52 4.34 -14.16
N ASN A 178 -8.63 4.05 -15.11
CA ASN A 178 -8.54 4.74 -16.38
C ASN A 178 -8.48 6.28 -16.21
N GLY A 179 -7.65 6.75 -15.27
CA GLY A 179 -7.42 8.17 -14.97
C GLY A 179 -8.50 8.86 -14.13
N LYS A 180 -9.54 8.14 -13.69
CA LYS A 180 -10.66 8.71 -12.91
C LYS A 180 -10.65 8.20 -11.48
N PRO A 181 -10.93 9.07 -10.46
CA PRO A 181 -11.04 8.62 -9.07
C PRO A 181 -12.05 7.48 -8.94
N PHE A 182 -11.72 6.48 -8.13
CA PHE A 182 -12.58 5.33 -7.89
C PHE A 182 -12.76 5.15 -6.39
N PHE A 183 -14.01 5.21 -5.89
CA PHE A 183 -14.37 5.27 -4.47
C PHE A 183 -13.65 6.37 -3.68
N GLY A 184 -13.45 7.54 -4.30
CA GLY A 184 -12.83 8.69 -3.64
C GLY A 184 -11.34 8.47 -3.35
N LYS A 185 -10.95 8.63 -2.08
CA LYS A 185 -9.57 8.52 -1.63
C LYS A 185 -9.26 7.22 -0.87
N ASP A 186 -10.08 6.16 -1.00
CA ASP A 186 -9.81 4.87 -0.34
C ASP A 186 -9.15 3.87 -1.31
N PRO A 187 -7.83 3.66 -1.24
CA PRO A 187 -7.11 2.74 -2.12
C PRO A 187 -7.54 1.28 -1.96
N ARG A 188 -7.95 0.86 -0.76
CA ARG A 188 -8.28 -0.54 -0.45
C ARG A 188 -9.56 -0.99 -1.14
N LEU A 189 -10.58 -0.10 -1.19
CA LEU A 189 -11.83 -0.36 -1.89
C LEU A 189 -11.62 -0.69 -3.37
N ALA A 190 -10.80 0.11 -4.03
CA ALA A 190 -10.48 -0.09 -5.43
C ALA A 190 -9.81 -1.44 -5.68
N LEU A 191 -8.81 -1.81 -4.91
CA LEU A 191 -8.03 -3.03 -5.11
C LEU A 191 -8.81 -4.31 -4.85
N GLN A 192 -9.73 -4.27 -3.91
CA GLN A 192 -10.53 -5.42 -3.53
C GLN A 192 -11.76 -5.64 -4.45
N SER A 193 -12.04 -4.68 -5.32
CA SER A 193 -13.17 -4.73 -6.25
C SER A 193 -12.82 -5.26 -7.64
N PHE A 194 -11.55 -5.13 -8.10
CA PHE A 194 -11.14 -5.52 -9.43
C PHE A 194 -10.47 -6.89 -9.47
N PRO A 195 -10.86 -7.77 -10.42
CA PRO A 195 -10.09 -8.98 -10.70
C PRO A 195 -8.77 -8.60 -11.41
N ALA A 196 -7.68 -9.27 -11.06
CA ALA A 196 -6.34 -9.01 -11.62
C ALA A 196 -6.29 -9.20 -13.15
N ASP A 197 -7.06 -10.13 -13.68
CA ASP A 197 -7.13 -10.43 -15.12
C ASP A 197 -7.79 -9.31 -15.94
N ALA A 198 -8.56 -8.41 -15.31
CA ALA A 198 -9.14 -7.24 -15.96
C ALA A 198 -8.11 -6.12 -16.20
N ILE A 199 -6.95 -6.16 -15.56
CA ILE A 199 -5.97 -5.08 -15.58
C ILE A 199 -5.02 -5.25 -16.78
N GLU A 200 -4.84 -4.17 -17.55
CA GLU A 200 -3.86 -4.07 -18.63
C GLU A 200 -2.52 -3.56 -18.10
N SER A 201 -2.55 -2.46 -17.35
CA SER A 201 -1.37 -1.87 -16.74
C SER A 201 -1.69 -1.14 -15.46
N VAL A 202 -0.67 -0.94 -14.64
CA VAL A 202 -0.73 -0.17 -13.40
C VAL A 202 0.30 0.95 -13.50
N GLU A 203 -0.13 2.17 -13.26
CA GLU A 203 0.72 3.35 -13.30
C GLU A 203 0.86 3.92 -11.89
N VAL A 204 2.08 4.23 -11.48
CA VAL A 204 2.41 4.78 -10.15
C VAL A 204 3.08 6.13 -10.33
N PHE A 205 2.51 7.16 -9.76
CA PHE A 205 3.03 8.53 -9.85
C PHE A 205 2.56 9.39 -8.69
N GLU A 206 3.26 10.49 -8.47
CA GLU A 206 2.81 11.55 -7.58
C GLU A 206 1.87 12.49 -8.35
N LYS A 207 0.57 12.33 -8.12
CA LYS A 207 -0.45 13.20 -8.73
C LYS A 207 -0.31 14.61 -8.16
N LYS A 208 -0.15 15.58 -9.05
CA LYS A 208 -0.20 17.00 -8.73
C LYS A 208 -1.63 17.44 -8.45
N SER A 209 -1.80 18.61 -7.83
CA SER A 209 -3.13 19.22 -7.77
C SER A 209 -3.68 19.45 -9.18
N ASP A 210 -4.99 19.41 -9.32
CA ASP A 210 -5.65 19.59 -10.63
C ASP A 210 -5.31 20.96 -11.28
N GLN A 211 -5.03 21.98 -10.45
CA GLN A 211 -4.56 23.28 -10.91
C GLN A 211 -3.12 23.21 -11.44
N ALA A 212 -2.22 22.54 -10.69
CA ALA A 212 -0.82 22.38 -11.09
C ALA A 212 -0.67 21.50 -12.34
N GLU A 213 -1.53 20.50 -12.51
CA GLU A 213 -1.59 19.67 -13.73
C GLU A 213 -2.01 20.50 -14.93
N PHE A 214 -2.97 21.39 -14.75
CA PHE A 214 -3.48 22.27 -15.82
C PHE A 214 -2.51 23.41 -16.18
N SER A 215 -1.97 24.12 -15.18
CA SER A 215 -1.07 25.26 -15.40
C SER A 215 0.33 24.80 -15.82
N GLY A 216 0.67 23.58 -15.47
CA GLY A 216 2.02 23.04 -15.62
C GLY A 216 3.02 23.53 -14.57
N VAL A 217 2.62 24.36 -13.62
CA VAL A 217 3.44 24.83 -12.50
C VAL A 217 3.05 24.07 -11.23
N ASP A 218 4.02 23.47 -10.59
CA ASP A 218 3.80 22.61 -9.44
C ASP A 218 3.70 23.44 -8.16
N ASN A 219 2.53 23.40 -7.51
CA ASN A 219 2.24 24.17 -6.30
C ASN A 219 2.64 23.49 -4.99
N GLY A 220 3.29 22.33 -5.06
CA GLY A 220 3.72 21.59 -3.87
C GLY A 220 2.77 20.49 -3.43
N GLU A 221 1.53 20.58 -3.79
CA GLU A 221 0.52 19.58 -3.45
C GLU A 221 0.69 18.34 -4.32
N ARG A 222 1.04 17.24 -3.72
CA ARG A 222 1.21 15.95 -4.39
C ARG A 222 0.64 14.82 -3.55
N GLU A 223 0.02 13.86 -4.23
CA GLU A 223 -0.52 12.66 -3.61
C GLU A 223 0.02 11.44 -4.35
N MET A 224 0.68 10.52 -3.63
CA MET A 224 1.08 9.24 -4.23
C MET A 224 -0.16 8.52 -4.73
N THR A 225 -0.20 8.22 -6.02
CA THR A 225 -1.39 7.74 -6.73
C THR A 225 -1.06 6.51 -7.56
N ILE A 226 -1.97 5.54 -7.56
CA ILE A 226 -1.96 4.40 -8.47
C ILE A 226 -3.12 4.55 -9.46
N ASN A 227 -2.84 4.46 -10.75
CA ASN A 227 -3.85 4.41 -11.81
C ASN A 227 -3.92 3.01 -12.42
N ILE A 228 -5.06 2.37 -12.32
CA ILE A 228 -5.34 1.06 -12.89
C ILE A 228 -5.94 1.25 -14.27
N ILE A 229 -5.25 0.78 -15.30
CA ILE A 229 -5.76 0.75 -16.68
C ILE A 229 -6.41 -0.59 -16.93
N ILE A 230 -7.67 -0.59 -17.30
CA ILE A 230 -8.46 -1.79 -17.57
C ILE A 230 -8.32 -2.16 -19.06
N LYS A 231 -8.20 -3.47 -19.34
CA LYS A 231 -8.16 -4.00 -20.71
C LYS A 231 -9.40 -3.57 -21.51
N PRO A 232 -9.26 -3.21 -22.80
CA PRO A 232 -10.40 -2.78 -23.62
C PRO A 232 -11.56 -3.79 -23.70
N ASN A 233 -11.23 -5.08 -23.72
CA ASN A 233 -12.23 -6.16 -23.77
C ASN A 233 -13.02 -6.32 -22.44
N PHE A 234 -12.55 -5.72 -21.32
CA PHE A 234 -13.29 -5.65 -20.07
C PHE A 234 -14.25 -4.46 -19.98
N ASN A 235 -14.15 -3.47 -20.88
CA ASN A 235 -15.03 -2.30 -20.89
C ASN A 235 -16.50 -2.62 -21.26
N ARG A 236 -16.84 -3.88 -21.60
CA ARG A 236 -18.21 -4.34 -21.88
C ARG A 236 -18.49 -5.65 -21.14
N ARG A 237 -18.21 -5.72 -19.85
CA ARG A 237 -18.36 -6.93 -19.03
C ARG A 237 -19.08 -6.67 -17.72
N THR A 238 -19.72 -7.72 -17.26
CA THR A 238 -20.24 -7.80 -15.88
C THR A 238 -19.42 -8.82 -15.13
N THR A 239 -18.78 -8.39 -14.05
CA THR A 239 -17.95 -9.25 -13.20
C THR A 239 -18.39 -9.12 -11.75
N GLY A 240 -18.24 -10.18 -10.98
CA GLY A 240 -18.54 -10.09 -9.56
C GLY A 240 -18.08 -11.32 -8.80
N LYS A 241 -18.07 -11.16 -7.48
CA LYS A 241 -17.67 -12.15 -6.51
C LYS A 241 -18.59 -12.07 -5.29
N VAL A 242 -19.12 -13.19 -4.89
CA VAL A 242 -19.91 -13.34 -3.66
C VAL A 242 -19.21 -14.38 -2.80
N ALA A 243 -18.99 -14.07 -1.54
CA ALA A 243 -18.40 -14.98 -0.57
C ALA A 243 -19.24 -14.96 0.69
N ALA A 244 -19.49 -16.14 1.26
CA ALA A 244 -20.12 -16.32 2.56
C ALA A 244 -19.39 -17.42 3.32
N GLY A 245 -19.13 -17.18 4.60
CA GLY A 245 -18.41 -18.13 5.45
C GLY A 245 -18.92 -18.12 6.87
N ILE A 246 -18.92 -19.28 7.48
CA ILE A 246 -19.25 -19.54 8.88
C ILE A 246 -18.09 -20.26 9.55
N GLY A 247 -17.90 -20.01 10.81
CA GLY A 247 -16.80 -20.59 11.58
C GLY A 247 -17.23 -21.03 12.97
N THR A 248 -16.28 -21.60 13.69
CA THR A 248 -16.42 -21.90 15.12
C THR A 248 -16.64 -20.61 15.92
N ASP A 249 -17.15 -20.73 17.13
CA ASP A 249 -17.39 -19.61 18.07
C ASP A 249 -18.25 -18.47 17.50
N GLY A 250 -19.21 -18.80 16.64
CA GLY A 250 -20.11 -17.82 16.02
C GLY A 250 -19.39 -16.86 15.03
N ARG A 251 -18.21 -17.24 14.51
CA ARG A 251 -17.50 -16.43 13.52
C ARG A 251 -18.19 -16.49 12.16
N TYR A 252 -18.25 -15.34 11.50
CA TYR A 252 -18.82 -15.24 10.16
C TYR A 252 -18.07 -14.23 9.30
N THR A 253 -18.19 -14.39 7.99
CA THR A 253 -17.71 -13.44 7.00
C THR A 253 -18.61 -13.48 5.76
N SER A 254 -18.94 -12.33 5.23
CA SER A 254 -19.60 -12.20 3.94
C SER A 254 -18.94 -11.09 3.12
N ARG A 255 -18.91 -11.25 1.81
CA ARG A 255 -18.41 -10.24 0.88
C ARG A 255 -19.15 -10.31 -0.44
N LEU A 256 -19.46 -9.14 -0.98
CA LEU A 256 -20.06 -8.94 -2.29
C LEU A 256 -19.22 -7.94 -3.07
N SER A 257 -18.88 -8.25 -4.30
CA SER A 257 -18.44 -7.27 -5.29
C SER A 257 -19.19 -7.51 -6.60
N PHE A 258 -19.70 -6.46 -7.19
CA PHE A 258 -20.40 -6.48 -8.46
C PHE A 258 -19.93 -5.29 -9.30
N ASN A 259 -19.49 -5.54 -10.53
CA ASN A 259 -19.04 -4.52 -11.45
C ASN A 259 -19.72 -4.72 -12.79
N LYS A 260 -20.37 -3.71 -13.31
CA LYS A 260 -20.89 -3.65 -14.66
C LYS A 260 -20.21 -2.49 -15.39
N PHE A 261 -19.41 -2.84 -16.38
CA PHE A 261 -18.71 -1.87 -17.22
C PHE A 261 -19.31 -1.83 -18.59
N ASP A 262 -19.58 -0.62 -19.06
CA ASP A 262 -19.90 -0.29 -20.45
C ASP A 262 -18.96 0.85 -20.86
N GLU A 263 -18.81 1.13 -22.15
CA GLU A 263 -17.85 2.12 -22.66
C GLU A 263 -18.00 3.51 -22.00
N SER A 264 -19.24 3.98 -21.82
CA SER A 264 -19.55 5.28 -21.23
C SER A 264 -20.00 5.19 -19.78
N LYS A 265 -20.33 3.98 -19.27
CA LYS A 265 -20.98 3.81 -17.98
C LYS A 265 -20.30 2.70 -17.16
N LYS A 266 -20.01 2.99 -15.90
CA LYS A 266 -19.49 2.00 -14.96
C LYS A 266 -20.30 2.04 -13.68
N ILE A 267 -20.73 0.87 -13.22
CA ILE A 267 -21.48 0.70 -11.98
C ILE A 267 -20.75 -0.35 -11.15
N THR A 268 -20.49 -0.03 -9.89
CA THR A 268 -19.88 -0.95 -8.93
C THR A 268 -20.69 -0.96 -7.65
N PHE A 269 -20.94 -2.16 -7.11
CA PHE A 269 -21.49 -2.37 -5.78
C PHE A 269 -20.55 -3.23 -4.96
N LEU A 270 -20.35 -2.84 -3.71
CA LEU A 270 -19.52 -3.54 -2.74
C LEU A 270 -20.31 -3.77 -1.45
N GLY A 271 -20.06 -4.89 -0.78
CA GLY A 271 -20.61 -5.17 0.52
C GLY A 271 -19.71 -6.14 1.29
N ALA A 272 -19.60 -5.95 2.60
CA ALA A 272 -18.91 -6.86 3.49
C ALA A 272 -19.48 -6.80 4.90
N ALA A 273 -19.53 -7.95 5.56
CA ALA A 273 -19.85 -8.05 6.98
C ALA A 273 -19.04 -9.20 7.60
N ASN A 274 -18.45 -8.96 8.76
CA ASN A 274 -17.67 -9.98 9.46
C ASN A 274 -17.46 -9.64 10.94
N ASN A 275 -17.10 -10.67 11.73
CA ASN A 275 -16.65 -10.56 13.12
C ASN A 275 -15.32 -11.29 13.34
N ILE A 276 -14.44 -11.30 12.34
CA ILE A 276 -13.16 -12.00 12.31
C ILE A 276 -11.97 -11.03 12.25
N ASN A 277 -12.11 -9.86 12.84
CA ASN A 277 -11.09 -8.80 12.87
C ASN A 277 -10.53 -8.41 11.48
N LYS A 278 -11.37 -8.51 10.45
CA LYS A 278 -11.05 -7.95 9.14
C LYS A 278 -11.75 -6.61 9.02
N ALA A 279 -10.99 -5.55 8.80
CA ALA A 279 -11.56 -4.28 8.39
C ALA A 279 -12.41 -4.56 7.15
N GLY A 280 -13.67 -4.20 7.18
CA GLY A 280 -14.57 -4.41 6.06
C GLY A 280 -14.03 -3.70 4.83
N PHE A 281 -13.99 -2.41 4.90
CA PHE A 281 -13.35 -1.46 4.05
C PHE A 281 -12.93 -0.34 5.01
N SER A 282 -11.69 0.07 5.07
CA SER A 282 -11.11 0.72 6.22
C SER A 282 -11.72 2.05 6.64
N SER A 283 -11.74 2.26 7.95
CA SER A 283 -12.17 3.49 8.61
C SER A 283 -11.03 4.47 8.96
N GLU A 284 -9.76 4.13 8.73
CA GLU A 284 -8.62 4.94 9.20
C GLU A 284 -8.42 6.27 8.47
N ASP A 285 -8.91 6.41 7.24
CA ASP A 285 -8.90 7.72 6.55
C ASP A 285 -9.82 8.77 7.18
N PHE A 286 -10.57 8.38 8.20
CA PHE A 286 -11.64 9.15 8.80
C PHE A 286 -11.18 10.08 9.89
N LEU A 287 -10.21 9.67 10.67
CA LEU A 287 -9.66 10.47 11.76
C LEU A 287 -8.81 11.65 11.28
N SER A 288 -8.41 11.67 10.02
CA SER A 288 -7.61 12.75 9.46
C SER A 288 -8.39 14.03 9.14
N PHE A 289 -9.73 13.98 9.07
CA PHE A 289 -10.56 15.15 8.80
C PHE A 289 -11.03 15.87 10.07
N THR A 290 -11.16 15.18 11.20
CA THR A 290 -11.65 15.77 12.45
C THR A 290 -10.55 16.31 13.35
N THR A 291 -9.31 15.94 13.10
CA THR A 291 -8.17 16.51 13.81
C THR A 291 -7.10 16.92 12.81
N ASN A 292 -6.77 18.23 12.78
CA ASN A 292 -5.53 18.73 12.20
C ASN A 292 -4.28 18.19 12.95
N ASN A 293 -4.47 17.30 13.88
CA ASN A 293 -3.44 16.47 14.42
C ASN A 293 -3.13 15.38 13.40
N LYS A 294 -2.29 15.73 12.40
CA LYS A 294 -1.27 14.79 12.00
C LYS A 294 -0.41 14.52 13.24
N LYS A 295 -0.94 13.81 14.24
CA LYS A 295 -0.07 12.91 14.98
C LYS A 295 0.57 12.10 13.87
N ALA A 296 1.87 12.26 13.68
CA ALA A 296 2.65 11.34 12.93
C ALA A 296 2.15 9.98 13.40
N VAL A 297 1.36 9.31 12.56
CA VAL A 297 0.90 7.96 12.83
C VAL A 297 2.19 7.22 13.03
N ASN A 298 2.47 6.88 14.28
CA ASN A 298 3.70 6.23 14.64
C ASN A 298 3.71 4.95 13.78
N PRO A 299 4.62 4.76 12.83
CA PRO A 299 4.61 3.58 11.96
C PRO A 299 4.66 2.27 12.74
N GLN A 300 4.92 2.37 14.05
CA GLN A 300 4.94 1.26 14.99
C GLN A 300 3.54 0.86 15.50
N GLN A 301 2.50 1.70 15.38
CA GLN A 301 1.13 1.31 15.76
C GLN A 301 0.45 0.41 14.72
N ASN A 302 1.08 0.19 13.58
CA ASN A 302 0.60 -0.73 12.54
C ASN A 302 1.08 -2.19 12.70
N ALA A 303 1.67 -2.55 13.83
CA ALA A 303 1.72 -3.95 14.17
C ALA A 303 0.25 -4.42 14.29
N ALA A 304 -0.14 -5.42 13.49
CA ALA A 304 -1.44 -6.09 13.55
C ALA A 304 -1.70 -6.77 14.92
N ALA A 305 -0.96 -6.37 15.94
CA ALA A 305 -1.06 -6.73 17.31
C ALA A 305 -2.08 -5.83 17.99
N ALA A 306 -2.94 -6.41 18.80
CA ALA A 306 -3.83 -5.73 19.71
C ALA A 306 -5.08 -5.05 19.11
N GLN A 307 -5.66 -5.64 18.11
CA GLN A 307 -7.05 -5.35 17.78
C GLN A 307 -7.94 -6.28 18.61
N GLY A 308 -8.58 -5.84 19.65
CA GLY A 308 -9.53 -6.63 20.46
C GLY A 308 -10.48 -7.50 19.62
N PHE A 309 -11.76 -7.43 19.87
CA PHE A 309 -12.78 -8.08 19.03
C PHE A 309 -13.42 -7.03 18.14
N GLN A 310 -13.37 -7.23 16.84
CA GLN A 310 -13.94 -6.30 15.87
C GLN A 310 -15.07 -6.95 15.08
N THR A 311 -16.22 -6.27 15.04
CA THR A 311 -17.32 -6.55 14.12
C THR A 311 -17.40 -5.40 13.12
N ALA A 312 -17.47 -5.70 11.83
CA ALA A 312 -17.53 -4.68 10.79
C ALA A 312 -18.58 -5.01 9.74
N GLN A 313 -19.35 -3.99 9.36
CA GLN A 313 -20.32 -4.02 8.27
C GLN A 313 -20.06 -2.83 7.36
N SER A 314 -20.03 -3.05 6.06
CA SER A 314 -19.75 -1.99 5.10
C SER A 314 -20.42 -2.24 3.76
N GLY A 315 -20.74 -1.18 3.06
CA GLY A 315 -21.30 -1.25 1.72
C GLY A 315 -21.00 0.02 0.93
N GLY A 316 -20.98 -0.12 -0.39
CA GLY A 316 -20.70 1.02 -1.25
C GLY A 316 -21.22 0.84 -2.66
N ALA A 317 -21.49 1.96 -3.30
CA ALA A 317 -21.86 2.05 -4.70
C ALA A 317 -21.03 3.13 -5.39
N ASN A 318 -20.58 2.85 -6.60
CA ASN A 318 -19.89 3.84 -7.44
C ASN A 318 -20.54 3.85 -8.82
N PHE A 319 -20.80 5.06 -9.33
CA PHE A 319 -21.38 5.32 -10.63
C PHE A 319 -20.50 6.31 -11.39
N ILE A 320 -20.04 5.91 -12.57
CA ILE A 320 -19.28 6.76 -13.49
C ILE A 320 -20.04 6.80 -14.81
N GLN A 321 -20.29 8.00 -15.33
CA GLN A 321 -20.93 8.23 -16.62
C GLN A 321 -20.15 9.27 -17.42
N ASN A 322 -19.90 8.98 -18.69
CA ASN A 322 -19.30 9.90 -19.63
C ASN A 322 -20.36 10.26 -20.68
N TRP A 323 -20.64 11.56 -20.83
CA TRP A 323 -21.49 12.06 -21.90
C TRP A 323 -20.60 12.66 -23.01
N GLY A 324 -20.31 11.86 -24.00
CA GLY A 324 -19.38 12.21 -25.07
C GLY A 324 -17.96 12.50 -24.57
N LYS A 325 -17.32 13.54 -25.14
CA LYS A 325 -15.96 13.98 -24.74
C LYS A 325 -15.98 15.23 -23.84
N ALA A 326 -17.16 15.74 -23.53
CA ALA A 326 -17.31 17.02 -22.84
C ALA A 326 -17.56 16.87 -21.35
N THR A 327 -18.31 15.87 -20.92
CA THR A 327 -18.77 15.75 -19.54
C THR A 327 -18.41 14.40 -18.95
N ASP A 328 -17.77 14.45 -17.80
CA ASP A 328 -17.45 13.28 -16.97
C ASP A 328 -18.11 13.43 -15.60
N LEU A 329 -18.95 12.49 -15.22
CA LEU A 329 -19.58 12.41 -13.90
C LEU A 329 -19.08 11.17 -13.18
N ASN A 330 -18.73 11.33 -11.90
CA ASN A 330 -18.47 10.23 -10.97
C ASN A 330 -19.16 10.51 -9.64
N VAL A 331 -19.97 9.57 -9.17
CA VAL A 331 -20.64 9.65 -7.87
C VAL A 331 -20.37 8.35 -7.14
N SER A 332 -19.97 8.44 -5.87
CA SER A 332 -19.77 7.27 -5.02
C SER A 332 -20.39 7.50 -3.64
N TYR A 333 -21.05 6.48 -3.15
CA TYR A 333 -21.53 6.41 -1.78
C TYR A 333 -20.90 5.20 -1.10
N PHE A 334 -20.57 5.39 0.17
CA PHE A 334 -20.00 4.36 1.00
C PHE A 334 -20.48 4.49 2.44
N PHE A 335 -20.80 3.38 3.08
CA PHE A 335 -21.04 3.33 4.51
C PHE A 335 -20.16 2.25 5.17
N ASN A 336 -19.79 2.50 6.42
CA ASN A 336 -19.08 1.56 7.27
C ASN A 336 -19.60 1.70 8.70
N ASN A 337 -19.91 0.59 9.33
CA ASN A 337 -20.22 0.50 10.76
C ASN A 337 -19.27 -0.53 11.37
N GLN A 338 -18.59 -0.12 12.44
CA GLN A 338 -17.59 -0.93 13.09
C GLN A 338 -17.73 -0.84 14.59
N GLU A 339 -17.81 -1.98 15.25
CA GLU A 339 -17.71 -2.11 16.70
C GLU A 339 -16.36 -2.74 17.06
N ASN A 340 -15.65 -2.10 17.98
CA ASN A 340 -14.41 -2.62 18.56
C ASN A 340 -14.60 -2.79 20.06
N ARG A 341 -14.34 -3.98 20.57
CA ARG A 341 -14.31 -4.31 21.98
C ARG A 341 -12.89 -4.65 22.39
N ASN A 342 -12.26 -3.77 23.18
CA ASN A 342 -10.87 -3.89 23.62
C ASN A 342 -10.80 -4.13 25.12
N GLU A 343 -10.51 -5.37 25.49
CA GLU A 343 -10.11 -5.72 26.87
C GLU A 343 -8.59 -5.60 26.93
N ARG A 344 -8.09 -4.60 27.65
CA ARG A 344 -6.65 -4.28 27.63
C ARG A 344 -6.05 -4.17 29.02
N GLY A 345 -4.77 -4.57 29.11
CA GLY A 345 -3.89 -4.27 30.23
C GLY A 345 -2.74 -3.37 29.76
N VAL A 346 -2.40 -2.36 30.51
CA VAL A 346 -1.28 -1.45 30.22
C VAL A 346 -0.33 -1.46 31.39
N PHE A 347 0.94 -1.71 31.10
CA PHE A 347 2.05 -1.45 31.99
C PHE A 347 2.90 -0.34 31.40
N ARG A 348 3.09 0.76 32.13
CA ARG A 348 3.87 1.91 31.69
C ARG A 348 4.87 2.31 32.75
N GLN A 349 6.13 2.42 32.37
CA GLN A 349 7.17 3.04 33.18
C GLN A 349 7.37 4.48 32.70
N ASN A 350 7.14 5.42 33.59
CA ASN A 350 7.25 6.86 33.31
C ASN A 350 8.55 7.41 33.89
N PHE A 351 9.17 8.32 33.15
CA PHE A 351 10.46 8.90 33.47
C PHE A 351 10.29 10.35 33.96
N LEU A 352 10.89 10.63 35.10
CA LEU A 352 10.92 11.95 35.74
C LEU A 352 12.36 12.35 36.05
N PRO A 353 12.67 13.65 36.17
CA PRO A 353 13.97 14.10 36.66
C PRO A 353 14.35 13.53 38.05
N SER A 354 13.35 13.29 38.90
CA SER A 354 13.49 12.74 40.25
C SER A 354 13.45 11.21 40.35
N GLY A 355 13.40 10.49 39.21
CA GLY A 355 13.32 9.03 39.17
C GLY A 355 12.19 8.50 38.29
N THR A 356 11.77 7.27 38.54
CA THR A 356 10.71 6.62 37.76
C THR A 356 9.50 6.27 38.61
N PHE A 357 8.33 6.18 37.96
CA PHE A 357 7.15 5.55 38.52
C PHE A 357 6.47 4.66 37.51
N THR A 358 5.75 3.66 37.99
CA THR A 358 5.02 2.72 37.12
C THR A 358 3.53 3.01 37.18
N THR A 359 2.87 2.88 36.03
CA THR A 359 1.41 2.89 35.89
C THR A 359 0.98 1.52 35.41
N ARG A 360 0.05 0.88 36.13
CA ARG A 360 -0.62 -0.35 35.68
C ARG A 360 -2.11 -0.04 35.55
N SER A 361 -2.71 -0.44 34.47
CA SER A 361 -4.16 -0.32 34.32
C SER A 361 -4.72 -1.47 33.50
N THR A 362 -5.93 -1.87 33.86
CA THR A 362 -6.76 -2.82 33.10
C THR A 362 -8.08 -2.14 32.75
N GLY A 363 -8.66 -2.51 31.65
CA GLY A 363 -9.93 -1.88 31.26
C GLY A 363 -10.57 -2.50 30.04
N LEU A 364 -11.84 -2.15 29.88
CA LEU A 364 -12.64 -2.46 28.71
C LEU A 364 -13.03 -1.17 28.00
N ILE A 365 -12.79 -1.12 26.72
CA ILE A 365 -13.25 -0.05 25.85
C ILE A 365 -14.09 -0.68 24.74
N VAL A 366 -15.34 -0.23 24.61
CA VAL A 366 -16.22 -0.58 23.50
C VAL A 366 -16.44 0.68 22.67
N THR A 367 -16.06 0.65 21.43
CA THR A 367 -16.21 1.76 20.49
C THR A 367 -17.04 1.33 19.30
N GLN A 368 -18.11 2.06 19.00
CA GLN A 368 -18.90 1.92 17.79
C GLN A 368 -18.66 3.14 16.90
N ASN A 369 -18.31 2.90 15.64
CA ASN A 369 -18.04 3.93 14.65
C ASN A 369 -18.93 3.70 13.42
N GLY A 370 -19.88 4.60 13.21
CA GLY A 370 -20.70 4.68 12.00
C GLY A 370 -20.20 5.77 11.06
N ASN A 371 -20.22 5.50 9.76
CA ASN A 371 -19.68 6.41 8.78
C ASN A 371 -20.41 6.29 7.44
N HIS A 372 -20.93 7.42 6.95
CA HIS A 372 -21.53 7.55 5.65
C HIS A 372 -20.75 8.59 4.83
N ARG A 373 -20.36 8.25 3.61
CA ARG A 373 -19.62 9.14 2.74
C ARG A 373 -20.23 9.17 1.34
N LEU A 374 -20.56 10.38 0.87
CA LEU A 374 -20.98 10.64 -0.50
C LEU A 374 -19.94 11.53 -1.18
N ASN A 375 -19.43 11.11 -2.33
CA ASN A 375 -18.53 11.93 -3.14
C ASN A 375 -19.09 12.10 -4.54
N GLY A 376 -18.98 13.31 -5.06
CA GLY A 376 -19.38 13.69 -6.41
C GLY A 376 -18.24 14.41 -7.13
N HIS A 377 -18.08 14.12 -8.41
CA HIS A 377 -17.09 14.77 -9.26
C HIS A 377 -17.66 14.96 -10.66
N ILE A 378 -17.61 16.20 -11.13
CA ILE A 378 -18.01 16.58 -12.48
C ILE A 378 -16.85 17.35 -13.13
N ASP A 379 -16.41 16.89 -14.29
CA ASP A 379 -15.46 17.61 -15.15
C ASP A 379 -16.18 17.93 -16.47
N GLN A 380 -16.36 19.22 -16.75
CA GLN A 380 -17.10 19.75 -17.90
C GLN A 380 -16.19 20.61 -18.77
N LYS A 381 -16.08 20.29 -20.04
CA LYS A 381 -15.52 21.18 -21.05
C LYS A 381 -16.63 22.10 -21.54
N LEU A 382 -16.48 23.40 -21.27
CA LEU A 382 -17.41 24.42 -21.73
C LEU A 382 -17.19 24.75 -23.21
N ASP A 383 -15.92 24.83 -23.58
CA ASP A 383 -15.44 25.00 -24.95
C ASP A 383 -14.05 24.33 -25.12
N SER A 384 -13.40 24.53 -26.27
CA SER A 384 -12.07 23.98 -26.55
C SER A 384 -10.96 24.52 -25.64
N MET A 385 -11.16 25.67 -25.01
CA MET A 385 -10.17 26.38 -24.19
C MET A 385 -10.55 26.45 -22.72
N THR A 386 -11.85 26.37 -22.40
CA THR A 386 -12.39 26.56 -21.06
C THR A 386 -12.95 25.25 -20.52
N SER A 387 -12.61 24.92 -19.27
CA SER A 387 -13.17 23.77 -18.56
C SER A 387 -13.46 24.11 -17.10
N PHE A 388 -14.49 23.47 -16.59
CA PHE A 388 -14.97 23.60 -15.24
C PHE A 388 -14.92 22.23 -14.55
N ARG A 389 -14.46 22.21 -13.30
CA ARG A 389 -14.46 21.03 -12.46
C ARG A 389 -15.13 21.35 -11.14
N PHE A 390 -16.02 20.50 -10.73
CA PHE A 390 -16.67 20.55 -9.43
C PHE A 390 -16.46 19.22 -8.71
N THR A 391 -16.01 19.26 -7.47
CA THR A 391 -15.89 18.11 -6.61
C THR A 391 -16.58 18.41 -5.29
N ALA A 392 -17.41 17.49 -4.81
CA ALA A 392 -18.10 17.60 -3.53
C ALA A 392 -17.94 16.31 -2.74
N GLY A 393 -17.75 16.43 -1.43
CA GLY A 393 -17.75 15.34 -0.47
C GLY A 393 -18.63 15.67 0.72
N LEU A 394 -19.49 14.73 1.10
CA LEU A 394 -20.29 14.77 2.31
C LEU A 394 -19.89 13.56 3.16
N THR A 395 -19.71 13.79 4.45
CA THR A 395 -19.36 12.77 5.40
C THR A 395 -20.19 12.95 6.65
N PHE A 396 -20.85 11.88 7.08
CA PHE A 396 -21.56 11.83 8.35
C PHE A 396 -20.97 10.75 9.21
N THR A 397 -20.69 11.07 10.48
CA THR A 397 -20.06 10.14 11.45
C THR A 397 -20.84 10.07 12.73
N ASN A 398 -20.96 8.86 13.26
CA ASN A 398 -21.36 8.60 14.64
C ASN A 398 -20.22 7.85 15.32
N ASN A 399 -19.94 8.22 16.56
CA ASN A 399 -18.92 7.57 17.39
C ASN A 399 -19.46 7.44 18.82
N ASP A 400 -19.68 6.20 19.25
CA ASP A 400 -20.07 5.89 20.59
C ASP A 400 -18.94 5.12 21.28
N ASN A 401 -18.55 5.56 22.47
CA ASN A 401 -17.45 4.99 23.22
C ASN A 401 -17.86 4.79 24.68
N ALA A 402 -17.88 3.55 25.12
CA ALA A 402 -18.02 3.20 26.52
C ALA A 402 -16.68 2.66 27.06
N SER A 403 -16.22 3.20 28.19
CA SER A 403 -14.96 2.80 28.77
C SER A 403 -15.06 2.60 30.27
N ASN A 404 -14.46 1.52 30.76
CA ASN A 404 -14.15 1.38 32.16
C ASN A 404 -12.68 1.02 32.31
N SER A 405 -12.05 1.51 33.36
CA SER A 405 -10.68 1.14 33.66
C SER A 405 -10.38 1.26 35.15
N ASP A 406 -9.56 0.32 35.60
CA ASP A 406 -8.96 0.27 36.92
C ASP A 406 -7.45 0.49 36.74
N GLY A 407 -6.89 1.48 37.41
CA GLY A 407 -5.49 1.88 37.25
C GLY A 407 -4.82 2.31 38.56
N GLU A 408 -3.54 2.00 38.68
CA GLU A 408 -2.72 2.41 39.80
C GLU A 408 -1.37 2.99 39.34
N ASN A 409 -0.89 3.97 40.12
CA ASN A 409 0.46 4.48 40.02
C ASN A 409 1.26 4.05 41.25
N ARG A 410 2.49 3.58 41.01
CA ARG A 410 3.41 3.11 42.05
C ARG A 410 4.77 3.80 41.93
N ARG A 411 5.36 4.14 43.05
CA ARG A 411 6.75 4.60 43.12
C ARG A 411 7.67 3.40 43.35
N GLY A 412 8.62 3.19 42.43
CA GLY A 412 9.21 1.88 42.26
C GLY A 412 8.09 0.87 41.90
N ASP A 413 8.26 -0.40 42.15
CA ASP A 413 7.20 -1.40 41.85
C ASP A 413 6.34 -1.74 43.10
N THR A 414 6.64 -1.17 44.24
CA THR A 414 6.09 -1.60 45.54
C THR A 414 5.12 -0.60 46.16
N LEU A 415 5.45 0.70 46.20
CA LEU A 415 4.67 1.67 46.96
C LEU A 415 3.54 2.27 46.13
N ARG A 416 2.28 1.93 46.43
CA ARG A 416 1.12 2.52 45.81
C ARG A 416 1.00 3.98 46.20
N GLN A 417 0.89 4.87 45.21
CA GLN A 417 0.66 6.30 45.42
C GLN A 417 -0.75 6.71 45.08
N SER A 418 -1.34 6.11 44.07
CA SER A 418 -2.72 6.37 43.70
C SER A 418 -3.37 5.18 43.03
N HIS A 419 -4.69 5.11 43.17
CA HIS A 419 -5.55 4.15 42.51
C HIS A 419 -6.77 4.87 41.93
N SER A 420 -7.16 4.53 40.70
CA SER A 420 -8.29 5.16 40.04
C SER A 420 -9.24 4.18 39.41
N LEU A 421 -10.52 4.38 39.64
CA LEU A 421 -11.60 3.72 38.89
C LEU A 421 -12.23 4.76 37.99
N LYS A 422 -12.29 4.45 36.69
CA LYS A 422 -12.84 5.34 35.67
C LYS A 422 -13.95 4.64 34.89
N ASN A 423 -15.10 5.29 34.84
CA ASN A 423 -16.22 4.91 34.01
C ASN A 423 -16.61 6.09 33.14
N GLY A 424 -16.79 5.87 31.86
CA GLY A 424 -17.19 6.94 30.97
C GLY A 424 -17.99 6.42 29.79
N ASN A 425 -18.92 7.22 29.34
CA ASN A 425 -19.63 7.04 28.09
C ASN A 425 -19.51 8.31 27.26
N THR A 426 -19.36 8.18 25.98
CA THR A 426 -19.26 9.30 25.07
C THR A 426 -20.05 8.97 23.82
N GLU A 427 -20.96 9.83 23.44
CA GLU A 427 -21.71 9.79 22.20
C GLU A 427 -21.32 10.99 21.35
N GLY A 428 -21.01 10.77 20.09
CA GLY A 428 -20.56 11.82 19.20
C GLY A 428 -21.16 11.71 17.79
N ALA A 429 -21.46 12.85 17.20
CA ALA A 429 -21.87 12.96 15.81
C ALA A 429 -21.03 14.03 15.10
N GLY A 430 -20.81 13.85 13.79
CA GLY A 430 -20.08 14.84 13.00
C GLY A 430 -20.56 14.90 11.56
N LEU A 431 -20.57 16.12 11.01
CA LEU A 431 -20.84 16.37 9.60
C LEU A 431 -19.61 17.04 8.97
N GLY A 432 -19.11 16.42 7.92
CA GLY A 432 -18.08 16.99 7.05
C GLY A 432 -18.64 17.33 5.68
N VAL A 433 -18.43 18.56 5.24
CA VAL A 433 -18.72 18.99 3.86
C VAL A 433 -17.43 19.50 3.25
N SER A 434 -17.13 19.08 2.06
CA SER A 434 -16.00 19.62 1.29
C SER A 434 -16.41 19.85 -0.15
N THR A 435 -16.14 21.04 -0.67
CA THR A 435 -16.38 21.36 -2.07
C THR A 435 -15.15 22.01 -2.69
N ASN A 436 -14.90 21.71 -3.94
CA ASN A 436 -13.88 22.37 -4.75
C ASN A 436 -14.48 22.73 -6.11
N VAL A 437 -14.34 23.98 -6.49
CA VAL A 437 -14.69 24.50 -7.81
C VAL A 437 -13.40 24.95 -8.48
N LEU A 438 -13.13 24.48 -9.69
CA LEU A 438 -11.95 24.86 -10.46
C LEU A 438 -12.35 25.26 -11.89
N LEU A 439 -12.22 26.55 -12.19
CA LEU A 439 -12.35 27.08 -13.53
C LEU A 439 -10.97 27.24 -14.18
N ARG A 440 -10.82 26.71 -15.40
CA ARG A 440 -9.55 26.68 -16.14
C ARG A 440 -9.75 27.25 -17.54
N ARG A 441 -8.86 28.15 -17.93
CA ARG A 441 -8.83 28.74 -19.28
C ARG A 441 -7.44 28.62 -19.90
N ARG A 442 -7.39 28.09 -21.10
CA ARG A 442 -6.23 28.15 -21.99
C ARG A 442 -6.39 29.30 -22.94
N PHE A 443 -5.29 29.90 -23.37
CA PHE A 443 -5.26 30.96 -24.35
C PHE A 443 -4.65 30.47 -25.66
N ALA A 444 -4.85 31.27 -26.75
CA ALA A 444 -4.28 30.93 -28.07
C ALA A 444 -2.75 30.77 -28.03
N LYS A 445 -2.03 31.54 -27.20
CA LYS A 445 -0.61 31.36 -26.95
C LYS A 445 -0.43 30.08 -26.15
N GLN A 446 0.29 29.11 -26.72
CA GLN A 446 0.53 27.84 -26.08
C GLN A 446 1.16 28.01 -24.69
N ARG A 447 0.69 27.23 -23.69
CA ARG A 447 1.16 27.24 -22.29
C ARG A 447 0.76 28.49 -21.49
N ARG A 448 0.09 29.50 -22.09
CA ARG A 448 -0.55 30.57 -21.34
C ARG A 448 -1.87 30.05 -20.78
N THR A 449 -2.01 30.11 -19.45
CA THR A 449 -3.23 29.63 -18.77
C THR A 449 -3.63 30.58 -17.65
N ALA A 450 -4.93 30.60 -17.35
CA ALA A 450 -5.46 31.19 -16.14
C ALA A 450 -6.36 30.17 -15.44
N SER A 451 -6.32 30.14 -14.13
CA SER A 451 -7.21 29.29 -13.34
C SER A 451 -7.61 29.96 -12.04
N ILE A 452 -8.83 29.69 -11.61
CA ILE A 452 -9.37 30.07 -10.32
C ILE A 452 -9.93 28.82 -9.66
N SER A 453 -9.46 28.52 -8.47
CA SER A 453 -10.05 27.49 -7.64
C SER A 453 -10.63 28.09 -6.37
N TRP A 454 -11.75 27.54 -5.93
CA TRP A 454 -12.41 27.89 -4.69
C TRP A 454 -12.74 26.62 -3.93
N ASN A 455 -12.33 26.56 -2.67
CA ASN A 455 -12.61 25.45 -1.77
C ASN A 455 -13.44 25.93 -0.59
N TYR A 456 -14.41 25.14 -0.23
CA TYR A 456 -15.18 25.29 1.00
C TYR A 456 -15.15 24.00 1.78
N GLY A 457 -14.92 24.09 3.08
CA GLY A 457 -14.96 22.96 4.02
C GLY A 457 -15.74 23.35 5.26
N LEU A 458 -16.68 22.49 5.66
CA LEU A 458 -17.38 22.55 6.95
C LEU A 458 -17.09 21.23 7.67
N ASN A 459 -16.72 21.32 8.94
CA ASN A 459 -16.66 20.16 9.84
C ASN A 459 -17.34 20.53 11.14
N THR A 460 -18.40 19.80 11.51
CA THR A 460 -19.00 19.85 12.83
C THR A 460 -18.67 18.59 13.60
N ALA A 461 -18.56 18.71 14.91
CA ALA A 461 -18.37 17.58 15.80
C ALA A 461 -19.09 17.91 17.12
N ASP A 462 -20.18 17.20 17.33
CA ASP A 462 -20.97 17.27 18.56
C ASP A 462 -20.60 16.06 19.41
N ARG A 463 -20.45 16.26 20.71
CA ARG A 463 -20.05 15.23 21.64
C ARG A 463 -20.68 15.41 22.98
N ASN A 464 -21.35 14.38 23.46
CA ASN A 464 -21.86 14.28 24.83
C ASN A 464 -21.09 13.21 25.57
N SER A 465 -20.50 13.56 26.72
CA SER A 465 -19.71 12.62 27.51
C SER A 465 -20.21 12.61 28.95
N PHE A 466 -20.40 11.43 29.49
CA PHE A 466 -20.57 11.18 30.92
C PHE A 466 -19.24 10.64 31.48
N THR A 467 -18.80 11.17 32.61
CA THR A 467 -17.58 10.74 33.28
C THR A 467 -17.83 10.57 34.77
N ASN A 468 -17.55 9.39 35.27
CA ASN A 468 -17.53 9.09 36.71
C ASN A 468 -16.18 8.45 37.04
N ASN A 469 -15.30 9.23 37.64
CA ASN A 469 -13.96 8.81 38.02
C ASN A 469 -13.73 9.03 39.52
N GLN A 470 -13.15 8.04 40.18
CA GLN A 470 -12.73 8.11 41.56
C GLN A 470 -11.23 7.84 41.66
N ALA A 471 -10.49 8.73 42.26
CA ALA A 471 -9.05 8.62 42.47
C ALA A 471 -8.73 8.66 43.95
N ALA A 472 -8.17 7.57 44.46
CA ALA A 472 -7.69 7.47 45.85
C ALA A 472 -6.18 7.68 45.91
N PHE A 473 -5.71 8.48 46.86
CA PHE A 473 -4.31 8.77 47.10
C PHE A 473 -3.83 8.16 48.40
N TYR A 474 -2.63 7.58 48.37
CA TYR A 474 -2.06 6.83 49.50
C TYR A 474 -0.88 7.56 50.10
N ALA A 475 -0.81 7.60 51.42
CA ALA A 475 0.37 8.04 52.16
C ALA A 475 1.51 7.02 51.95
N LEU A 476 2.70 7.46 51.56
CA LEU A 476 3.81 6.58 51.21
C LEU A 476 4.28 5.67 52.36
N ALA A 477 4.31 6.23 53.61
CA ALA A 477 4.80 5.49 54.76
C ALA A 477 3.78 4.45 55.28
N SER A 478 2.51 4.82 55.40
CA SER A 478 1.45 3.98 56.00
C SER A 478 0.66 3.18 54.95
N GLN A 479 0.77 3.53 53.68
CA GLN A 479 -0.05 2.98 52.61
C GLN A 479 -1.58 3.10 52.85
N THR A 480 -2.01 4.06 53.70
CA THR A 480 -3.42 4.36 53.95
C THR A 480 -3.92 5.43 52.97
N ILE A 481 -5.22 5.37 52.62
CA ILE A 481 -5.87 6.41 51.83
C ILE A 481 -6.00 7.66 52.70
N TYR A 482 -5.47 8.80 52.26
CA TYR A 482 -5.61 10.08 52.94
C TYR A 482 -6.48 11.10 52.16
N ARG A 483 -6.74 10.81 50.84
CA ARG A 483 -7.55 11.68 49.98
C ARG A 483 -8.25 10.86 48.91
N ILE A 484 -9.49 11.21 48.61
CA ILE A 484 -10.27 10.69 47.47
C ILE A 484 -10.76 11.89 46.67
N ASP A 485 -10.42 11.92 45.39
CA ASP A 485 -10.95 12.89 44.44
C ASP A 485 -11.99 12.19 43.56
N THR A 486 -13.18 12.78 43.44
CA THR A 486 -14.26 12.24 42.59
C THR A 486 -14.61 13.26 41.54
N VAL A 487 -14.64 12.81 40.27
CA VAL A 487 -15.16 13.56 39.14
C VAL A 487 -16.42 12.84 38.68
N ASN A 488 -17.58 13.46 38.87
CA ASN A 488 -18.87 12.99 38.38
C ASN A 488 -19.50 14.14 37.59
N GLN A 489 -19.44 14.05 36.25
CA GLN A 489 -19.83 15.14 35.37
C GLN A 489 -20.32 14.71 34.01
N THR A 490 -21.12 15.56 33.37
CA THR A 490 -21.41 15.53 31.94
C THR A 490 -20.68 16.68 31.24
N ASP A 491 -20.20 16.43 30.04
CA ASP A 491 -19.45 17.37 29.21
C ASP A 491 -20.08 17.36 27.81
N THR A 492 -20.70 18.44 27.41
CA THR A 492 -21.26 18.67 26.08
C THR A 492 -20.30 19.56 25.32
N ARG A 493 -19.90 19.13 24.13
CA ARG A 493 -19.01 19.89 23.23
C ARG A 493 -19.63 19.99 21.85
N GLN A 494 -19.71 21.22 21.35
CA GLN A 494 -20.10 21.52 19.99
C GLN A 494 -18.95 22.26 19.31
N ASN A 495 -18.40 21.67 18.27
CA ASN A 495 -17.31 22.27 17.51
C ASN A 495 -17.74 22.43 16.05
N ALA A 496 -17.56 23.61 15.52
CA ALA A 496 -17.74 23.89 14.11
C ALA A 496 -16.48 24.54 13.52
N ARG A 497 -16.08 24.06 12.36
CA ARG A 497 -14.96 24.62 11.61
C ARG A 497 -15.37 24.88 10.18
N ASN A 498 -15.33 26.16 9.79
CA ASN A 498 -15.57 26.61 8.44
C ASN A 498 -14.25 27.04 7.80
N THR A 499 -13.91 26.46 6.65
CA THR A 499 -12.71 26.80 5.90
C THR A 499 -13.10 27.31 4.52
N TYR A 500 -12.60 28.44 4.14
CA TYR A 500 -12.71 28.98 2.78
C TYR A 500 -11.31 29.20 2.24
N SER A 501 -11.05 28.75 1.03
CA SER A 501 -9.80 29.10 0.36
C SER A 501 -10.00 29.30 -1.14
N GLY A 502 -9.33 30.31 -1.67
CA GLY A 502 -9.33 30.66 -3.07
C GLY A 502 -7.91 30.76 -3.60
N THR A 503 -7.67 30.22 -4.78
CA THR A 503 -6.37 30.35 -5.45
C THR A 503 -6.62 30.84 -6.88
N ALA A 504 -5.98 31.94 -7.24
CA ALA A 504 -5.90 32.42 -8.62
C ALA A 504 -4.45 32.21 -9.12
N SER A 505 -4.30 31.70 -10.33
CA SER A 505 -3.00 31.50 -10.96
C SER A 505 -3.06 31.92 -12.43
N TYR A 506 -2.04 32.66 -12.85
CA TYR A 506 -1.80 33.04 -14.24
C TYR A 506 -0.41 32.63 -14.66
N THR A 507 -0.32 31.93 -15.81
CA THR A 507 0.97 31.49 -16.35
C THR A 507 1.25 32.16 -17.69
N GLU A 508 2.48 32.65 -17.84
CA GLU A 508 2.99 33.28 -19.05
C GLU A 508 4.23 32.56 -19.57
N PRO A 509 4.21 32.02 -20.79
CA PRO A 509 5.39 31.45 -21.43
C PRO A 509 6.34 32.58 -21.86
N LEU A 510 7.51 32.65 -21.19
CA LEU A 510 8.56 33.64 -21.51
C LEU A 510 9.38 33.17 -22.72
N SER A 511 9.59 31.86 -22.87
CA SER A 511 10.26 31.25 -24.00
C SER A 511 9.82 29.78 -24.20
N LYS A 512 10.41 29.09 -25.17
CA LYS A 512 10.17 27.65 -25.39
C LYS A 512 10.37 26.79 -24.12
N TYR A 513 11.28 27.17 -23.25
CA TYR A 513 11.65 26.39 -22.06
C TYR A 513 11.22 27.04 -20.75
N TRP A 514 11.04 28.36 -20.71
CA TRP A 514 10.73 29.11 -19.51
C TRP A 514 9.25 29.46 -19.41
N LEU A 515 8.70 29.29 -18.23
CA LEU A 515 7.33 29.62 -17.87
C LEU A 515 7.35 30.37 -16.53
N ALA A 516 6.74 31.56 -16.49
CA ALA A 516 6.50 32.30 -15.25
C ALA A 516 5.07 32.06 -14.78
N GLU A 517 4.86 32.03 -13.47
CA GLU A 517 3.55 32.00 -12.83
C GLU A 517 3.46 33.09 -11.78
N LEU A 518 2.34 33.82 -11.79
CA LEU A 518 1.90 34.64 -10.68
C LEU A 518 0.72 33.96 -10.02
N ASN A 519 0.77 33.79 -8.70
CA ASN A 519 -0.33 33.17 -7.94
C ASN A 519 -0.70 34.03 -6.72
N TYR A 520 -1.98 33.97 -6.39
CA TYR A 520 -2.54 34.52 -5.17
C TYR A 520 -3.39 33.46 -4.50
N ASN A 521 -3.15 33.28 -3.21
CA ASN A 521 -3.91 32.35 -2.37
C ASN A 521 -4.49 33.12 -1.19
N PHE A 522 -5.78 32.99 -1.01
CA PHE A 522 -6.54 33.44 0.14
C PHE A 522 -7.00 32.20 0.92
N SER A 523 -6.90 32.22 2.25
CA SER A 523 -7.56 31.21 3.07
C SER A 523 -8.01 31.78 4.40
N THR A 524 -9.18 31.35 4.87
CA THR A 524 -9.64 31.60 6.23
C THR A 524 -10.13 30.30 6.85
N ASN A 525 -9.85 30.14 8.12
CA ASN A 525 -10.23 29.00 8.92
C ASN A 525 -10.90 29.53 10.19
N ASN A 526 -12.23 29.46 10.20
CA ASN A 526 -13.06 29.95 11.28
C ASN A 526 -13.48 28.75 12.12
N ASN A 527 -13.17 28.80 13.42
CA ASN A 527 -13.51 27.75 14.37
C ASN A 527 -14.41 28.33 15.45
N GLU A 528 -15.37 27.53 15.86
CA GLU A 528 -16.26 27.77 16.98
C GLU A 528 -16.24 26.52 17.84
N ALA A 529 -16.08 26.68 19.14
CA ALA A 529 -16.04 25.59 20.09
C ALA A 529 -16.78 26.00 21.35
N ASP A 530 -17.87 25.32 21.61
CA ASP A 530 -18.65 25.43 22.81
C ASP A 530 -18.49 24.20 23.65
N ARG A 531 -18.14 24.39 24.92
CA ARG A 531 -18.00 23.34 25.90
C ARG A 531 -18.74 23.71 27.16
N GLU A 532 -19.71 22.90 27.53
CA GLU A 532 -20.45 23.02 28.77
C GLU A 532 -20.21 21.78 29.64
N VAL A 533 -19.76 21.99 30.86
CA VAL A 533 -19.51 20.94 31.84
C VAL A 533 -20.46 21.09 33.01
N PHE A 534 -21.23 20.06 33.30
CA PHE A 534 -22.15 20.03 34.42
C PHE A 534 -21.66 19.02 35.48
N SER A 535 -21.57 19.47 36.70
CA SER A 535 -21.25 18.62 37.85
C SER A 535 -22.52 17.92 38.35
N LEU A 536 -22.40 16.61 38.64
CA LEU A 536 -23.51 15.75 39.10
C LEU A 536 -23.39 15.39 40.59
N LYS A 537 -22.74 16.24 41.40
CA LYS A 537 -22.48 15.92 42.82
C LYS A 537 -23.73 15.83 43.67
N THR A 538 -24.76 16.60 43.35
CA THR A 538 -26.00 16.73 44.15
C THR A 538 -27.21 16.04 43.52
N GLY A 539 -27.01 15.24 42.45
CA GLY A 539 -28.10 14.60 41.69
C GLY A 539 -28.64 15.46 40.54
N GLU A 540 -28.68 16.78 40.67
CA GLU A 540 -29.04 17.70 39.60
C GLU A 540 -27.79 18.22 38.87
N PRO A 541 -27.84 18.39 37.54
CA PRO A 541 -26.72 18.93 36.75
C PRO A 541 -26.49 20.41 37.07
N ILE A 542 -25.35 20.76 37.66
CA ILE A 542 -24.96 22.13 37.95
C ILE A 542 -23.83 22.53 37.01
N LEU A 543 -24.03 23.61 36.25
CA LEU A 543 -23.01 24.12 35.32
C LEU A 543 -21.73 24.52 36.10
N ASN A 544 -20.59 24.03 35.59
CA ASN A 544 -19.28 24.43 36.11
C ASN A 544 -18.63 25.46 35.20
N PRO A 545 -18.67 26.76 35.56
CA PRO A 545 -18.17 27.83 34.69
C PRO A 545 -16.64 27.82 34.53
N THR A 546 -15.89 27.18 35.44
CA THR A 546 -14.43 27.12 35.34
C THR A 546 -13.96 26.09 34.30
N LEU A 547 -14.78 25.09 34.03
CA LEU A 547 -14.52 24.01 33.04
C LEU A 547 -15.27 24.25 31.73
N SER A 548 -16.26 25.16 31.75
CA SER A 548 -17.05 25.53 30.56
C SER A 548 -16.41 26.70 29.83
N ASN A 549 -16.53 26.71 28.50
CA ASN A 549 -15.94 27.77 27.69
C ASN A 549 -16.56 27.83 26.28
N TYR A 550 -16.94 29.02 25.89
CA TYR A 550 -17.30 29.33 24.51
C TYR A 550 -16.15 30.11 23.86
N TYR A 551 -15.62 29.59 22.77
CA TYR A 551 -14.45 30.13 22.08
C TYR A 551 -14.68 30.20 20.58
N THR A 552 -14.30 31.32 19.99
CA THR A 552 -14.27 31.52 18.55
C THR A 552 -12.86 31.89 18.09
N SER A 553 -12.46 31.43 16.93
CA SER A 553 -11.21 31.88 16.31
C SER A 553 -11.31 31.94 14.79
N ALA A 554 -10.61 32.89 14.22
CA ALA A 554 -10.42 33.04 12.80
C ALA A 554 -8.92 33.15 12.47
N PHE A 555 -8.45 32.29 11.59
CA PHE A 555 -7.11 32.40 11.03
C PHE A 555 -7.22 32.75 9.56
N LEU A 556 -6.88 34.00 9.23
CA LEU A 556 -6.93 34.55 7.89
C LEU A 556 -5.51 34.57 7.30
N SER A 557 -5.33 34.15 6.07
CA SER A 557 -4.05 34.26 5.38
C SER A 557 -4.19 34.74 3.94
N HIS A 558 -3.29 35.63 3.56
CA HIS A 558 -3.09 36.11 2.20
C HIS A 558 -1.68 35.75 1.75
N ARG A 559 -1.56 35.10 0.61
CA ARG A 559 -0.29 34.68 0.05
C ARG A 559 -0.19 35.10 -1.40
N VAL A 560 0.82 35.89 -1.72
CA VAL A 560 1.19 36.28 -3.09
C VAL A 560 2.48 35.60 -3.44
N GLY A 561 2.55 34.97 -4.60
CA GLY A 561 3.73 34.21 -5.02
C GLY A 561 4.06 34.34 -6.48
N MET A 562 5.33 34.20 -6.78
CA MET A 562 5.88 34.11 -8.12
C MET A 562 6.73 32.85 -8.25
N ASN A 563 6.46 32.06 -9.29
CA ASN A 563 7.23 30.87 -9.64
C ASN A 563 7.83 31.03 -11.03
N LEU A 564 9.06 30.53 -11.20
CA LEU A 564 9.75 30.44 -12.47
C LEU A 564 10.10 29.01 -12.76
N ARG A 565 9.66 28.47 -13.89
CA ARG A 565 9.86 27.09 -14.30
C ARG A 565 10.67 27.00 -15.57
N PHE A 566 11.75 26.21 -15.54
CA PHE A 566 12.47 25.75 -16.72
C PHE A 566 12.10 24.30 -17.01
N ASN A 567 11.72 23.99 -18.25
CA ASN A 567 11.29 22.64 -18.64
C ASN A 567 11.94 22.20 -19.95
N LYS A 568 12.87 21.26 -19.85
CA LYS A 568 13.49 20.56 -20.97
C LYS A 568 13.32 19.05 -20.73
N LYS A 569 13.37 18.24 -21.79
CA LYS A 569 13.13 16.78 -21.72
C LYS A 569 13.91 16.06 -20.58
N THR A 570 15.15 16.50 -20.34
CA THR A 570 16.05 15.89 -19.33
C THR A 570 16.06 16.63 -18.00
N LEU A 571 15.63 17.90 -17.97
CA LEU A 571 15.72 18.79 -16.82
C LEU A 571 14.43 19.57 -16.66
N ASN A 572 13.84 19.47 -15.48
CA ASN A 572 12.72 20.30 -15.04
C ASN A 572 13.14 20.97 -13.73
N PHE A 573 13.23 22.28 -13.77
CA PHE A 573 13.59 23.10 -12.62
C PHE A 573 12.49 24.12 -12.36
N LEU A 574 12.11 24.28 -11.09
CA LEU A 574 11.16 25.29 -10.63
C LEU A 574 11.76 25.94 -9.40
N THR A 575 11.68 27.26 -9.34
CA THR A 575 11.98 28.03 -8.15
C THR A 575 10.95 29.11 -7.97
N GLY A 576 10.65 29.48 -6.76
CA GLY A 576 9.66 30.49 -6.45
C GLY A 576 9.80 31.03 -5.04
N VAL A 577 9.16 32.15 -4.82
CA VAL A 577 9.03 32.79 -3.50
C VAL A 577 7.61 33.25 -3.31
N GLN A 578 7.09 33.08 -2.10
CA GLN A 578 5.76 33.56 -1.73
C GLN A 578 5.87 34.40 -0.47
N LYS A 579 5.18 35.53 -0.43
CA LYS A 579 4.98 36.31 0.81
C LYS A 579 3.60 35.97 1.35
N GLN A 580 3.55 35.55 2.62
CA GLN A 580 2.32 35.27 3.35
C GLN A 580 2.18 36.25 4.50
N ARG A 581 1.02 36.88 4.61
CA ARG A 581 0.55 37.55 5.80
C ARG A 581 -0.57 36.75 6.41
N SER A 582 -0.50 36.51 7.71
CA SER A 582 -1.49 35.74 8.45
C SER A 582 -1.95 36.52 9.67
N ILE A 583 -3.24 36.45 9.96
CA ILE A 583 -3.89 37.13 11.09
C ILE A 583 -4.66 36.10 11.87
N LEU A 584 -4.29 35.92 13.13
CA LEU A 584 -5.04 35.12 14.10
C LEU A 584 -5.88 36.07 14.96
N ARG A 585 -7.18 35.81 15.02
CA ARG A 585 -8.11 36.42 15.95
C ARG A 585 -8.79 35.35 16.76
N GLY A 586 -8.88 35.51 18.06
CA GLY A 586 -9.56 34.60 18.97
C GLY A 586 -10.33 35.37 20.02
N ALA A 587 -11.51 34.90 20.41
CA ALA A 587 -12.30 35.45 21.48
C ALA A 587 -12.72 34.33 22.43
N PHE A 588 -12.32 34.43 23.69
CA PHE A 588 -12.80 33.61 24.82
C PHE A 588 -14.01 34.30 25.41
N VAL A 589 -15.18 34.08 24.83
CA VAL A 589 -16.41 34.82 25.14
C VAL A 589 -16.76 34.68 26.62
N THR A 590 -16.67 33.47 27.18
CA THR A 590 -16.95 33.21 28.61
C THR A 590 -16.02 33.94 29.56
N ARG A 591 -14.82 34.35 29.14
CA ARG A 591 -13.80 35.03 29.97
C ARG A 591 -13.53 36.46 29.54
N ALA A 592 -14.26 36.98 28.55
CA ALA A 592 -14.08 38.31 27.95
C ALA A 592 -12.62 38.62 27.58
N GLN A 593 -11.92 37.64 27.04
CA GLN A 593 -10.52 37.76 26.65
C GLN A 593 -10.41 37.61 25.11
N GLU A 594 -9.68 38.51 24.47
CA GLU A 594 -9.41 38.47 23.03
C GLU A 594 -7.91 38.24 22.79
N VAL A 595 -7.62 37.53 21.72
CA VAL A 595 -6.28 37.29 21.19
C VAL A 595 -6.24 37.82 19.76
N LYS A 596 -5.24 38.62 19.45
CA LYS A 596 -4.97 39.08 18.09
C LYS A 596 -3.47 39.02 17.85
N GLN A 597 -3.08 38.32 16.81
CA GLN A 597 -1.68 38.16 16.43
C GLN A 597 -1.55 38.28 14.90
N ASP A 598 -0.55 39.03 14.43
CA ASP A 598 -0.22 39.20 13.03
C ASP A 598 1.13 38.58 12.73
N PHE A 599 1.26 37.86 11.61
CA PHE A 599 2.47 37.16 11.20
C PHE A 599 2.78 37.44 9.75
N ASP A 600 4.04 37.68 9.44
CA ASP A 600 4.57 37.82 8.09
C ASP A 600 5.63 36.76 7.83
N TYR A 601 5.50 36.02 6.72
CA TYR A 601 6.43 34.96 6.34
C TYR A 601 6.85 35.10 4.90
N ILE A 602 8.09 34.74 4.63
CA ILE A 602 8.60 34.50 3.27
C ILE A 602 8.75 33.00 3.09
N LEU A 603 8.16 32.47 2.05
CA LEU A 603 8.07 31.04 1.78
C LEU A 603 8.75 30.70 0.45
N PRO A 604 10.09 30.49 0.44
CA PRO A 604 10.78 30.03 -0.75
C PRO A 604 10.46 28.56 -1.05
N ASN A 605 10.49 28.20 -2.34
CA ASN A 605 10.39 26.85 -2.80
C ASN A 605 11.31 26.58 -3.98
N MET A 606 11.79 25.36 -4.12
CA MET A 606 12.64 24.93 -5.22
C MET A 606 12.39 23.46 -5.55
N ARG A 607 12.38 23.11 -6.83
CA ARG A 607 12.27 21.75 -7.31
C ARG A 607 13.17 21.50 -8.48
N LEU A 608 13.85 20.38 -8.44
CA LEU A 608 14.74 19.92 -9.49
C LEU A 608 14.39 18.46 -9.82
N ASN A 609 14.10 18.20 -11.10
CA ASN A 609 13.94 16.83 -11.59
C ASN A 609 14.89 16.65 -12.78
N VAL A 610 15.79 15.70 -12.67
CA VAL A 610 16.78 15.36 -13.70
C VAL A 610 16.56 13.91 -14.15
N ASN A 611 16.21 13.73 -15.43
CA ASN A 611 16.13 12.41 -16.04
C ASN A 611 17.44 12.18 -16.81
N THR A 612 18.42 11.51 -16.18
CA THR A 612 19.73 11.23 -16.80
C THR A 612 19.61 10.17 -17.91
N SER A 613 18.57 9.32 -17.82
CA SER A 613 18.21 8.34 -18.84
C SER A 613 16.70 8.03 -18.80
N LYS A 614 16.23 7.14 -19.66
CA LYS A 614 14.84 6.60 -19.60
C LYS A 614 14.58 5.72 -18.36
N THR A 615 15.59 5.47 -17.57
CA THR A 615 15.56 4.54 -16.42
C THR A 615 16.09 5.14 -15.13
N ASN A 616 16.70 6.33 -15.20
CA ASN A 616 17.32 6.98 -14.04
C ASN A 616 16.73 8.37 -13.83
N ARG A 617 16.29 8.64 -12.62
CA ARG A 617 15.71 9.91 -12.23
C ARG A 617 16.27 10.38 -10.89
N LEU A 618 16.68 11.63 -10.83
CA LEU A 618 17.04 12.35 -9.62
C LEU A 618 16.03 13.46 -9.37
N GLU A 619 15.58 13.59 -8.15
CA GLU A 619 14.64 14.61 -7.70
C GLU A 619 15.20 15.32 -6.48
N ALA A 620 15.08 16.62 -6.41
CA ALA A 620 15.35 17.40 -5.22
C ALA A 620 14.26 18.45 -5.02
N PHE A 621 13.76 18.56 -3.80
CA PHE A 621 12.70 19.48 -3.41
C PHE A 621 13.14 20.23 -2.15
N TYR A 622 12.86 21.52 -2.16
CA TYR A 622 12.89 22.35 -0.97
C TYR A 622 11.59 23.13 -0.92
N GLU A 623 10.89 23.08 0.20
CA GLU A 623 9.69 23.86 0.41
C GLU A 623 9.59 24.32 1.86
N THR A 624 8.90 25.43 2.05
CA THR A 624 8.60 25.98 3.37
C THR A 624 7.10 25.96 3.64
N ALA A 625 6.71 25.74 4.87
CA ALA A 625 5.32 25.69 5.30
C ALA A 625 5.14 26.35 6.67
N VAL A 626 4.01 27.03 6.85
CA VAL A 626 3.56 27.57 8.11
C VAL A 626 2.36 26.76 8.58
N ARG A 627 2.31 26.44 9.87
CA ARG A 627 1.20 25.73 10.51
C ARG A 627 0.73 26.48 11.75
N GLU A 628 -0.56 26.85 11.74
CA GLU A 628 -1.21 27.48 12.87
C GLU A 628 -1.44 26.53 14.06
N PRO A 629 -1.51 27.04 15.31
CA PRO A 629 -1.97 26.29 16.47
C PRO A 629 -3.42 25.80 16.29
N SER A 630 -3.75 24.65 16.89
CA SER A 630 -5.14 24.19 16.92
C SER A 630 -5.97 24.94 17.96
N VAL A 631 -7.30 24.93 17.79
CA VAL A 631 -8.24 25.52 18.75
C VAL A 631 -8.03 24.96 20.15
N GLU A 632 -7.90 23.63 20.27
CA GLU A 632 -7.67 22.95 21.54
C GLU A 632 -6.35 23.42 22.21
N GLN A 633 -5.31 23.68 21.42
CA GLN A 633 -4.03 24.17 21.92
C GLN A 633 -4.12 25.61 22.42
N LEU A 634 -5.02 26.42 21.87
CA LEU A 634 -5.17 27.82 22.26
C LEU A 634 -6.12 28.03 23.47
N GLN A 635 -7.03 27.09 23.76
CA GLN A 635 -8.03 27.22 24.81
C GLN A 635 -7.43 27.14 26.21
N PRO A 636 -7.43 28.23 27.00
CA PRO A 636 -6.89 28.25 28.39
C PRO A 636 -7.90 27.66 29.40
N VAL A 637 -8.52 26.51 29.03
CA VAL A 637 -9.50 25.84 29.88
C VAL A 637 -9.00 24.43 30.18
N GLN A 638 -9.03 24.10 31.47
CA GLN A 638 -8.58 22.80 31.93
C GLN A 638 -9.55 21.69 31.57
N ASP A 639 -9.05 20.64 30.87
CA ASP A 639 -9.76 19.39 30.76
C ASP A 639 -9.40 18.49 31.96
N ASN A 640 -10.38 18.21 32.80
CA ASN A 640 -10.27 17.43 34.02
C ASN A 640 -10.98 16.06 33.95
N ALA A 641 -11.41 15.64 32.76
CA ALA A 641 -12.09 14.34 32.57
C ALA A 641 -11.25 13.17 33.11
N ASP A 642 -9.94 13.31 33.09
CA ASP A 642 -9.00 12.42 33.78
C ASP A 642 -8.26 13.17 34.90
N PRO A 643 -8.55 12.91 36.19
CA PRO A 643 -7.92 13.63 37.30
C PRO A 643 -6.41 13.43 37.40
N PHE A 644 -5.83 12.44 36.73
CA PHE A 644 -4.39 12.23 36.67
C PHE A 644 -3.73 12.82 35.42
N ASN A 645 -4.51 13.20 34.41
CA ASN A 645 -4.00 13.74 33.14
C ASN A 645 -4.82 14.96 32.74
N LEU A 646 -4.42 16.10 33.26
CA LEU A 646 -5.04 17.38 32.97
C LEU A 646 -4.45 17.97 31.71
N TYR A 647 -5.25 18.65 30.92
CA TYR A 647 -4.78 19.41 29.76
C TYR A 647 -5.19 20.88 29.91
N LEU A 648 -4.28 21.79 29.63
CA LEU A 648 -4.49 23.23 29.66
C LEU A 648 -3.91 23.83 28.38
N GLY A 649 -4.73 24.48 27.55
CA GLY A 649 -4.23 25.18 26.37
C GLY A 649 -3.45 26.45 26.68
N ASN A 650 -2.84 27.04 25.65
CA ASN A 650 -2.01 28.24 25.74
C ASN A 650 -2.38 29.22 24.60
N PRO A 651 -3.00 30.37 24.90
CA PRO A 651 -3.40 31.37 23.90
C PRO A 651 -2.22 32.11 23.23
N ASP A 652 -1.02 32.08 23.84
CA ASP A 652 0.16 32.79 23.33
C ASP A 652 0.96 32.01 22.29
N LEU A 653 0.44 30.88 21.86
CA LEU A 653 1.12 30.03 20.84
C LEU A 653 1.27 30.75 19.51
N GLN A 654 2.47 30.62 18.94
CA GLN A 654 2.81 31.11 17.63
C GLN A 654 2.78 29.96 16.59
N PRO A 655 2.55 30.27 15.29
CA PRO A 655 2.63 29.28 14.24
C PRO A 655 4.01 28.65 14.11
N GLU A 656 4.05 27.37 13.75
CA GLU A 656 5.27 26.64 13.41
C GLU A 656 5.72 27.03 11.99
N TYR A 657 7.03 27.19 11.78
CA TYR A 657 7.64 27.37 10.47
C TYR A 657 8.56 26.19 10.16
N THR A 658 8.28 25.45 9.08
CA THR A 658 9.00 24.22 8.71
C THR A 658 9.69 24.36 7.37
N ASN A 659 11.00 24.11 7.35
CA ASN A 659 11.79 23.90 6.16
C ASN A 659 11.83 22.40 5.85
N ARG A 660 11.43 22.01 4.62
CA ARG A 660 11.38 20.64 4.17
C ARG A 660 12.32 20.43 3.00
N PHE A 661 13.23 19.50 3.14
CA PHE A 661 14.16 19.07 2.09
C PHE A 661 13.87 17.61 1.74
N ARG A 662 13.83 17.31 0.46
CA ARG A 662 13.69 15.95 -0.03
C ARG A 662 14.62 15.71 -1.21
N ILE A 663 15.34 14.61 -1.19
CA ILE A 663 16.13 14.12 -2.32
C ILE A 663 15.71 12.70 -2.62
N GLY A 664 15.37 12.43 -3.87
CA GLY A 664 14.94 11.12 -4.34
C GLY A 664 15.78 10.66 -5.54
N PHE A 665 16.15 9.39 -5.55
CA PHE A 665 16.82 8.76 -6.69
C PHE A 665 16.13 7.46 -7.04
N THR A 666 15.79 7.27 -8.31
CA THR A 666 15.19 6.04 -8.85
C THR A 666 16.01 5.53 -10.02
N ASN A 667 16.38 4.26 -9.96
CA ASN A 667 17.03 3.52 -11.04
C ASN A 667 16.24 2.23 -11.33
N PHE A 668 16.12 1.88 -12.62
CA PHE A 668 15.47 0.64 -13.02
C PHE A 668 16.15 0.03 -14.25
N ASN A 669 16.54 -1.24 -14.16
CA ASN A 669 17.10 -1.98 -15.29
C ASN A 669 15.97 -2.81 -15.97
N ARG A 670 15.67 -2.48 -17.23
CA ARG A 670 14.56 -3.12 -17.99
C ARG A 670 14.82 -4.59 -18.33
N ARG A 671 16.07 -5.01 -18.45
CA ARG A 671 16.43 -6.40 -18.82
C ARG A 671 16.38 -7.32 -17.62
N THR A 672 17.00 -6.92 -16.53
CA THR A 672 17.11 -7.73 -15.30
C THR A 672 15.94 -7.51 -14.34
N LEU A 673 15.09 -6.48 -14.56
CA LEU A 673 14.05 -6.02 -13.65
C LEU A 673 14.60 -5.61 -12.27
N ALA A 674 15.92 -5.36 -12.21
CA ALA A 674 16.54 -4.83 -11.01
C ALA A 674 16.18 -3.36 -10.84
N TYR A 675 15.93 -2.96 -9.60
CA TYR A 675 15.58 -1.60 -9.27
C TYR A 675 16.26 -1.13 -7.99
N PHE A 676 16.45 0.17 -7.92
CA PHE A 676 16.81 0.89 -6.71
C PHE A 676 15.96 2.16 -6.60
N ASN A 677 15.41 2.42 -5.43
CA ASN A 677 14.77 3.68 -5.07
C ASN A 677 15.33 4.13 -3.72
N GLY A 678 15.75 5.37 -3.62
CA GLY A 678 16.21 5.98 -2.39
C GLY A 678 15.59 7.35 -2.20
N ASN A 679 15.09 7.65 -1.00
CA ASN A 679 14.54 8.94 -0.61
C ASN A 679 15.16 9.38 0.71
N VAL A 680 15.59 10.63 0.76
CA VAL A 680 16.06 11.31 1.98
C VAL A 680 15.12 12.49 2.23
N ASN A 681 14.51 12.55 3.40
CA ASN A 681 13.67 13.66 3.82
C ASN A 681 14.25 14.28 5.09
N LEU A 682 14.30 15.61 5.14
CA LEU A 682 14.73 16.38 6.31
C LEU A 682 13.76 17.51 6.55
N ASN A 683 13.17 17.54 7.75
CA ASN A 683 12.30 18.60 8.23
C ASN A 683 12.96 19.33 9.39
N LEU A 684 13.10 20.64 9.28
CA LEU A 684 13.60 21.53 10.32
C LEU A 684 12.47 22.47 10.70
N THR A 685 11.98 22.38 11.95
CA THR A 685 10.84 23.19 12.41
C THR A 685 11.29 24.17 13.47
N GLN A 686 11.02 25.45 13.20
CA GLN A 686 11.16 26.56 14.14
C GLN A 686 9.82 26.84 14.83
N ASN A 687 9.86 27.37 16.04
CA ASN A 687 8.67 27.61 16.87
C ASN A 687 7.79 26.36 17.01
N LYS A 688 8.42 25.22 17.17
CA LYS A 688 7.70 23.94 17.29
C LYS A 688 6.78 23.95 18.51
N ILE A 689 5.50 23.68 18.30
CA ILE A 689 4.55 23.49 19.39
C ILE A 689 4.76 22.09 19.98
N VAL A 690 5.21 22.04 21.23
CA VAL A 690 5.44 20.82 21.99
C VAL A 690 4.59 20.82 23.25
N ASN A 691 4.30 19.65 23.77
CA ASN A 691 3.58 19.51 25.04
C ASN A 691 4.59 19.55 26.19
N GLY A 692 4.61 20.66 26.95
CA GLY A 692 5.26 20.74 28.24
C GLY A 692 4.48 19.90 29.24
N LEU A 693 5.18 19.17 30.08
CA LEU A 693 4.61 18.28 31.08
C LEU A 693 5.01 18.76 32.49
N SER A 694 4.00 19.07 33.32
CA SER A 694 4.17 19.30 34.76
C SER A 694 3.59 18.11 35.50
N ILE A 695 4.37 17.51 36.38
CA ILE A 695 3.96 16.35 37.17
C ILE A 695 4.15 16.74 38.66
N ASP A 696 3.05 16.73 39.42
CA ASP A 696 3.10 17.04 40.83
C ASP A 696 3.53 15.84 41.72
N SER A 697 3.62 16.03 43.01
CA SER A 697 4.01 15.00 43.99
C SER A 697 3.05 13.81 44.04
N PHE A 698 1.84 13.94 43.49
CA PHE A 698 0.80 12.92 43.41
C PHE A 698 0.77 12.21 42.07
N PHE A 699 1.74 12.51 41.15
CA PHE A 699 1.79 12.03 39.79
C PHE A 699 0.64 12.47 38.91
N ARG A 700 -0.08 13.52 39.28
CA ARG A 700 -1.00 14.18 38.37
C ARG A 700 -0.18 14.92 37.31
N ARG A 701 -0.54 14.73 36.07
CA ARG A 701 0.13 15.32 34.92
C ARG A 701 -0.71 16.47 34.42
N THR A 702 -0.10 17.64 34.31
CA THR A 702 -0.68 18.76 33.57
C THR A 702 0.13 18.92 32.28
N THR A 703 -0.55 18.80 31.16
CA THR A 703 0.02 19.01 29.82
C THR A 703 -0.37 20.39 29.33
N GLN A 704 0.61 21.21 28.95
CA GLN A 704 0.39 22.52 28.36
C GLN A 704 1.22 22.65 27.08
N PRO A 705 0.64 23.03 25.92
CA PRO A 705 1.39 23.29 24.69
C PRO A 705 2.18 24.60 24.84
N LEU A 706 3.40 24.59 24.33
CA LEU A 706 4.28 25.77 24.31
C LEU A 706 5.17 25.72 23.05
N ASN A 707 5.64 26.88 22.61
CA ASN A 707 6.58 26.95 21.50
C ASN A 707 8.01 26.74 21.98
N ILE A 708 8.77 25.92 21.25
CA ILE A 708 10.23 25.84 21.36
C ILE A 708 10.81 26.46 20.09
N ALA A 709 11.64 27.50 20.29
CA ALA A 709 12.13 28.34 19.18
C ALA A 709 12.93 27.51 18.16
N ASP A 710 13.86 26.67 18.63
CA ASP A 710 14.78 25.92 17.80
C ASP A 710 14.99 24.47 18.28
N GLY A 711 15.63 23.65 17.44
CA GLY A 711 16.10 22.32 17.84
C GLY A 711 15.18 21.16 17.47
N PHE A 712 14.08 21.38 16.75
CA PHE A 712 13.27 20.28 16.26
C PHE A 712 13.67 19.86 14.84
N MET A 713 14.09 18.61 14.71
CA MET A 713 14.55 18.01 13.45
C MET A 713 13.96 16.62 13.30
N GLU A 714 13.47 16.34 12.10
CA GLU A 714 13.09 15.00 11.66
C GLU A 714 13.85 14.68 10.38
N ALA A 715 14.61 13.59 10.38
CA ALA A 715 15.30 13.07 9.22
C ALA A 715 14.81 11.64 8.95
N ASN A 716 14.61 11.31 7.68
CA ASN A 716 14.21 9.98 7.26
C ASN A 716 14.95 9.60 5.97
N ILE A 717 15.55 8.42 5.96
CA ILE A 717 16.16 7.78 4.80
C ILE A 717 15.39 6.50 4.53
N HIS A 718 14.80 6.41 3.35
CA HIS A 718 14.13 5.20 2.88
C HIS A 718 14.84 4.68 1.63
N THR A 719 15.14 3.38 1.59
CA THR A 719 15.67 2.73 0.39
C THR A 719 14.92 1.44 0.11
N ALA A 720 14.70 1.16 -1.17
CA ALA A 720 14.15 -0.09 -1.66
C ALA A 720 14.96 -0.56 -2.86
N LEU A 721 15.45 -1.77 -2.81
CA LEU A 721 16.13 -2.41 -3.93
C LEU A 721 15.54 -3.79 -4.17
N GLY A 722 15.59 -4.24 -5.42
CA GLY A 722 15.15 -5.59 -5.75
C GLY A 722 15.76 -6.06 -7.06
N PHE A 723 15.93 -7.36 -7.17
CA PHE A 723 16.41 -8.02 -8.38
C PHE A 723 15.89 -9.45 -8.47
N ARG A 724 15.93 -10.00 -9.67
CA ARG A 724 15.54 -11.38 -9.97
C ARG A 724 16.76 -12.18 -10.40
N PHE A 725 16.79 -13.44 -10.03
CA PHE A 725 17.86 -14.38 -10.35
C PHE A 725 17.31 -15.79 -10.60
N PHE A 726 18.16 -16.77 -10.96
CA PHE A 726 17.75 -18.11 -11.35
C PHE A 726 16.61 -18.15 -12.40
N ASN A 727 16.85 -17.55 -13.58
CA ASN A 727 15.86 -17.45 -14.66
C ASN A 727 14.52 -16.84 -14.19
N GLN A 728 14.58 -15.81 -13.38
CA GLN A 728 13.44 -15.09 -12.81
C GLN A 728 12.56 -15.91 -11.84
N LYS A 729 12.95 -17.12 -11.46
CA LYS A 729 12.23 -17.96 -10.49
C LYS A 729 12.38 -17.47 -9.05
N MET A 730 13.41 -16.70 -8.78
CA MET A 730 13.67 -16.12 -7.47
C MET A 730 13.72 -14.60 -7.55
N ARG A 731 13.13 -13.93 -6.57
CA ARG A 731 13.16 -12.48 -6.41
C ARG A 731 13.63 -12.13 -5.00
N PHE A 732 14.62 -11.26 -4.92
CA PHE A 732 15.06 -10.65 -3.69
C PHE A 732 14.61 -9.18 -3.67
N ASN A 733 14.05 -8.75 -2.54
CA ASN A 733 13.76 -7.35 -2.27
C ASN A 733 14.35 -6.99 -0.91
N LEU A 734 14.90 -5.80 -0.78
CA LEU A 734 15.35 -5.25 0.48
C LEU A 734 14.79 -3.86 0.63
N THR A 735 14.03 -3.63 1.70
CA THR A 735 13.55 -2.32 2.09
C THR A 735 14.25 -1.91 3.37
N THR A 736 14.81 -0.70 3.41
CA THR A 736 15.38 -0.13 4.64
C THR A 736 14.75 1.22 4.93
N ASN A 737 14.57 1.51 6.21
CA ASN A 737 14.11 2.80 6.66
C ASN A 737 14.91 3.19 7.91
N VAL A 738 15.51 4.39 7.90
CA VAL A 738 16.21 4.96 9.05
C VAL A 738 15.62 6.32 9.32
N ALA A 739 15.09 6.52 10.50
CA ALA A 739 14.48 7.77 10.93
C ALA A 739 15.15 8.26 12.21
N GLN A 740 15.43 9.55 12.25
CA GLN A 740 15.89 10.26 13.43
C GLN A 740 14.92 11.40 13.72
N SER A 741 14.51 11.52 14.98
CA SER A 741 13.76 12.66 15.49
C SER A 741 14.51 13.24 16.68
N ARG A 742 14.71 14.55 16.66
CA ARG A 742 15.31 15.30 17.75
C ARG A 742 14.39 16.45 18.15
N GLY A 743 14.07 16.57 19.42
CA GLY A 743 13.19 17.61 19.92
C GLY A 743 13.37 17.86 21.42
N ILE A 744 12.91 19.01 21.86
CA ILE A 744 12.97 19.42 23.28
C ILE A 744 11.54 19.35 23.82
N ASN A 745 11.33 18.58 24.89
CA ASN A 745 10.05 18.49 25.60
C ASN A 745 10.30 18.87 27.08
N PRO A 746 9.78 20.00 27.56
CA PRO A 746 9.93 20.39 28.95
C PRO A 746 9.18 19.45 29.90
N ILE A 747 9.84 19.08 31.00
CA ILE A 747 9.26 18.30 32.10
C ILE A 747 9.59 18.97 33.40
N ASN A 748 8.58 19.38 34.18
CA ASN A 748 8.75 20.14 35.43
C ASN A 748 9.74 21.31 35.25
N ASN A 749 9.56 22.12 34.21
CA ASN A 749 10.40 23.27 33.84
C ASN A 749 11.85 22.89 33.44
N THR A 750 12.19 21.62 33.37
CA THR A 750 13.51 21.17 32.92
C THR A 750 13.42 20.79 31.44
N LEU A 751 14.30 21.33 30.62
CA LEU A 751 14.36 21.04 29.20
C LEU A 751 14.92 19.61 28.97
N ASN A 752 14.08 18.72 28.46
CA ASN A 752 14.48 17.38 28.10
C ASN A 752 14.71 17.29 26.57
N LEU A 753 15.96 17.24 26.17
CA LEU A 753 16.32 16.93 24.78
C LEU A 753 16.14 15.43 24.58
N THR A 754 15.18 15.07 23.71
CA THR A 754 14.91 13.69 23.32
C THR A 754 15.43 13.44 21.92
N GLN A 755 16.21 12.38 21.74
CA GLN A 755 16.68 11.91 20.46
C GLN A 755 16.15 10.48 20.24
N ILE A 756 15.42 10.30 19.15
CA ILE A 756 14.82 9.00 18.83
C ILE A 756 15.39 8.52 17.49
N TRP A 757 16.02 7.36 17.51
CA TRP A 757 16.47 6.65 16.33
C TRP A 757 15.58 5.44 16.08
N ARG A 758 15.13 5.29 14.86
CA ARG A 758 14.38 4.12 14.40
C ARG A 758 14.99 3.64 13.11
N ALA A 759 15.43 2.39 13.11
CA ALA A 759 15.92 1.76 11.89
C ALA A 759 15.12 0.47 11.64
N SER A 760 14.84 0.19 10.40
CA SER A 760 14.25 -1.08 10.00
C SER A 760 14.90 -1.59 8.72
N VAL A 761 15.14 -2.90 8.69
CA VAL A 761 15.67 -3.62 7.53
C VAL A 761 14.74 -4.79 7.28
N ALA A 762 14.22 -4.89 6.05
CA ALA A 762 13.22 -5.87 5.67
C ALA A 762 13.62 -6.61 4.39
N PRO A 763 14.51 -7.62 4.46
CA PRO A 763 14.77 -8.53 3.35
C PRO A 763 13.55 -9.42 3.10
N ARG A 764 13.19 -9.60 1.82
CA ARG A 764 12.19 -10.54 1.35
C ARG A 764 12.76 -11.38 0.22
N LEU A 765 12.58 -12.68 0.31
CA LEU A 765 12.97 -13.65 -0.70
C LEU A 765 11.72 -14.40 -1.17
N GLU A 766 11.46 -14.36 -2.46
CA GLU A 766 10.32 -15.02 -3.08
C GLU A 766 10.83 -16.10 -4.04
N PHE A 767 10.28 -17.29 -3.89
CA PHE A 767 10.56 -18.46 -4.74
C PHE A 767 9.31 -18.79 -5.53
N ARG A 768 9.44 -18.92 -6.83
CA ARG A 768 8.43 -19.46 -7.72
C ARG A 768 9.06 -20.55 -8.57
N LEU A 769 8.99 -21.78 -8.09
CA LEU A 769 9.61 -22.92 -8.79
C LEU A 769 8.76 -23.39 -9.98
N ALA A 770 7.43 -23.30 -9.83
CA ALA A 770 6.46 -23.58 -10.87
C ALA A 770 5.23 -22.68 -10.67
N ASP A 771 4.26 -22.70 -11.60
CA ASP A 771 2.98 -21.99 -11.42
C ASP A 771 2.16 -22.57 -10.24
N THR A 772 2.57 -23.73 -9.72
CA THR A 772 1.94 -24.46 -8.61
C THR A 772 2.60 -24.24 -7.25
N PHE A 773 3.80 -23.69 -7.19
CA PHE A 773 4.51 -23.48 -5.91
C PHE A 773 5.05 -22.06 -5.79
N GLU A 774 4.60 -21.35 -4.77
CA GLU A 774 5.10 -20.02 -4.37
C GLU A 774 5.45 -20.04 -2.89
N LEU A 775 6.64 -19.57 -2.53
CA LEU A 775 7.09 -19.37 -1.16
C LEU A 775 7.66 -17.94 -1.03
N SER A 776 7.18 -17.17 -0.07
CA SER A 776 7.71 -15.85 0.29
C SER A 776 8.22 -15.89 1.73
N LEU A 777 9.46 -15.54 1.92
CA LEU A 777 10.09 -15.38 3.23
C LEU A 777 10.42 -13.91 3.42
N LYS A 778 9.95 -13.29 4.48
CA LYS A 778 10.25 -11.91 4.85
C LYS A 778 10.72 -11.88 6.30
N THR A 779 11.80 -11.17 6.55
CA THR A 779 12.25 -10.84 7.89
C THR A 779 12.19 -9.33 8.04
N VAL A 780 11.70 -8.82 9.16
CA VAL A 780 11.78 -7.40 9.49
C VAL A 780 12.52 -7.28 10.81
N VAL A 781 13.63 -6.59 10.77
CA VAL A 781 14.40 -6.23 11.97
C VAL A 781 14.21 -4.75 12.21
N ARG A 782 13.67 -4.38 13.39
CA ARG A 782 13.52 -2.99 13.81
C ARG A 782 14.38 -2.70 15.01
N TYR A 783 15.18 -1.66 14.90
CA TYR A 783 15.96 -1.06 15.98
C TYR A 783 15.27 0.22 16.42
N ASN A 784 15.12 0.38 17.73
CA ASN A 784 14.57 1.59 18.33
C ASN A 784 15.49 2.00 19.46
N GLU A 785 15.95 3.24 19.42
CA GLU A 785 16.75 3.85 20.48
C GLU A 785 16.13 5.20 20.83
N THR A 786 15.94 5.44 22.12
CA THR A 786 15.51 6.74 22.65
C THR A 786 16.51 7.17 23.72
N ARG A 787 17.07 8.37 23.55
CA ARG A 787 18.02 9.00 24.45
C ARG A 787 17.40 10.23 25.06
N TYR A 788 17.57 10.38 26.37
CA TYR A 788 17.05 11.48 27.16
C TYR A 788 18.19 12.27 27.81
N SER A 789 18.14 13.63 27.70
CA SER A 789 19.13 14.49 28.35
C SER A 789 18.91 14.63 29.83
N ILE A 790 17.67 14.47 30.30
CA ILE A 790 17.27 14.60 31.70
C ILE A 790 17.94 13.54 32.58
N GLN A 791 18.03 12.32 32.09
CA GLN A 791 18.64 11.21 32.82
C GLN A 791 19.08 10.11 31.83
N SER A 792 20.38 10.01 31.56
CA SER A 792 20.92 9.05 30.59
C SER A 792 20.70 7.58 30.98
N ALA A 793 20.53 7.29 32.26
CA ALA A 793 20.19 5.94 32.76
C ALA A 793 18.84 5.44 32.22
N LEU A 794 17.96 6.34 31.76
CA LEU A 794 16.66 6.02 31.20
C LEU A 794 16.69 5.78 29.67
N ASN A 795 17.86 5.85 29.05
CA ASN A 795 18.00 5.55 27.63
C ASN A 795 17.52 4.13 27.34
N GLN A 796 16.70 4.01 26.31
CA GLN A 796 16.06 2.76 25.93
C GLN A 796 16.57 2.28 24.59
N ILE A 797 16.90 1.00 24.51
CA ILE A 797 17.23 0.32 23.28
C ILE A 797 16.41 -0.96 23.23
N PHE A 798 15.66 -1.15 22.17
CA PHE A 798 14.97 -2.42 21.94
C PHE A 798 14.93 -2.79 20.46
N TRP A 799 14.89 -4.09 20.22
CA TRP A 799 14.79 -4.69 18.90
C TRP A 799 13.46 -5.42 18.76
N ILE A 800 12.89 -5.39 17.57
CA ILE A 800 11.74 -6.19 17.18
C ILE A 800 12.16 -7.02 15.98
N TYR A 801 11.99 -8.33 16.07
CA TYR A 801 12.23 -9.26 14.98
C TYR A 801 10.89 -9.86 14.55
N GLU A 802 10.55 -9.72 13.28
CA GLU A 802 9.37 -10.31 12.68
C GLU A 802 9.82 -11.23 11.54
N TYR A 803 9.35 -12.46 11.56
CA TYR A 803 9.60 -13.45 10.53
C TYR A 803 8.27 -13.86 9.95
N GLU A 804 8.13 -13.73 8.65
CA GLU A 804 6.94 -14.03 7.89
C GLU A 804 7.27 -15.07 6.83
N ALA A 805 6.48 -16.14 6.76
CA ALA A 805 6.56 -17.13 5.70
C ALA A 805 5.17 -17.35 5.12
N ASP A 806 5.01 -17.09 3.82
CA ASP A 806 3.78 -17.31 3.08
C ASP A 806 4.03 -18.38 2.02
N MET A 807 3.28 -19.46 2.08
CA MET A 807 3.38 -20.59 1.17
C MET A 807 2.06 -20.83 0.44
N THR A 808 2.15 -21.04 -0.86
CA THR A 808 1.01 -21.43 -1.69
C THR A 808 1.40 -22.64 -2.53
N ILE A 809 0.63 -23.72 -2.44
CA ILE A 809 0.82 -24.96 -3.20
C ILE A 809 -0.44 -25.25 -4.00
N GLY A 810 -0.31 -25.33 -5.32
CA GLY A 810 -1.34 -25.88 -6.20
C GLY A 810 -1.22 -27.41 -6.23
N LEU A 811 -2.26 -28.08 -5.80
CA LEU A 811 -2.37 -29.53 -5.79
C LEU A 811 -3.21 -29.99 -7.01
N PRO A 812 -3.11 -31.25 -7.42
CA PRO A 812 -3.94 -31.82 -8.49
C PRO A 812 -5.44 -31.59 -8.26
N ARG A 813 -6.23 -31.70 -9.32
CA ARG A 813 -7.69 -31.56 -9.33
C ARG A 813 -8.19 -30.21 -8.82
N ASP A 814 -7.50 -29.08 -9.22
CA ASP A 814 -7.89 -27.73 -8.84
C ASP A 814 -8.04 -27.53 -7.31
N THR A 815 -7.09 -28.04 -6.55
CA THR A 815 -6.99 -27.84 -5.10
C THR A 815 -5.81 -26.93 -4.79
N ARG A 816 -5.92 -26.09 -3.76
CA ARG A 816 -4.86 -25.17 -3.31
C ARG A 816 -4.70 -25.22 -1.81
N LEU A 817 -3.47 -25.30 -1.36
CA LEU A 817 -3.06 -25.13 0.02
C LEU A 817 -2.40 -23.77 0.18
N ASN A 818 -2.80 -22.99 1.19
CA ASN A 818 -2.10 -21.79 1.62
C ASN A 818 -1.75 -21.93 3.10
N ALA A 819 -0.56 -21.52 3.47
CA ALA A 819 -0.12 -21.44 4.86
C ALA A 819 0.62 -20.14 5.07
N THR A 820 0.40 -19.48 6.21
CA THR A 820 1.14 -18.30 6.65
C THR A 820 1.65 -18.54 8.07
N LEU A 821 2.92 -18.29 8.27
CA LEU A 821 3.59 -18.39 9.56
C LEU A 821 4.15 -17.02 9.91
N ASP A 822 3.80 -16.52 11.08
CA ASP A 822 4.26 -15.26 11.63
C ASP A 822 4.90 -15.50 12.99
N TYR A 823 6.13 -15.07 13.15
CA TYR A 823 6.81 -15.07 14.44
C TYR A 823 7.33 -13.68 14.76
N THR A 824 6.87 -13.11 15.87
CA THR A 824 7.34 -11.80 16.35
C THR A 824 7.98 -11.98 17.72
N THR A 825 9.18 -11.44 17.90
CA THR A 825 9.88 -11.43 19.18
C THR A 825 10.46 -10.06 19.47
N PHE A 826 10.59 -9.73 20.75
CA PHE A 826 11.03 -8.43 21.25
C PHE A 826 12.22 -8.63 22.18
N THR A 827 13.22 -7.73 22.10
CA THR A 827 14.27 -7.64 23.10
C THR A 827 14.19 -6.30 23.81
N SER A 828 14.18 -6.28 25.12
CA SER A 828 14.27 -5.04 25.91
C SER A 828 14.77 -5.38 27.32
N LYS A 829 15.61 -4.51 27.87
CA LYS A 829 16.07 -4.62 29.27
C LYS A 829 14.97 -4.27 30.27
N THR A 830 13.97 -3.50 29.85
CA THR A 830 12.91 -2.99 30.73
C THR A 830 11.75 -3.96 30.93
N PHE A 831 11.58 -4.92 30.02
CA PHE A 831 10.48 -5.88 30.09
C PHE A 831 11.05 -7.27 30.34
N GLU A 832 10.84 -7.80 31.54
CA GLU A 832 11.45 -9.06 32.05
C GLU A 832 11.13 -10.31 31.23
N THR A 833 10.15 -10.30 30.35
CA THR A 833 9.74 -11.46 29.57
C THR A 833 9.94 -11.27 28.08
N MET A 834 10.84 -12.06 27.48
CA MET A 834 10.89 -12.28 26.03
C MET A 834 9.73 -13.20 25.65
N GLN A 835 8.60 -12.64 25.25
CA GLN A 835 7.50 -13.44 24.70
C GLN A 835 7.55 -13.39 23.18
N GLY A 836 7.88 -14.53 22.56
CA GLY A 836 7.71 -14.73 21.12
C GLY A 836 6.27 -15.08 20.80
N ILE A 837 5.66 -14.36 19.85
CA ILE A 837 4.30 -14.60 19.38
C ILE A 837 4.39 -15.37 18.06
N LEU A 838 4.03 -16.64 18.08
CA LEU A 838 4.01 -17.49 16.89
C LEU A 838 2.56 -17.72 16.44
N ARG A 839 2.23 -17.28 15.23
CA ARG A 839 0.90 -17.46 14.63
C ARG A 839 1.01 -18.30 13.37
N LEU A 840 0.17 -19.31 13.25
CA LEU A 840 0.05 -20.16 12.07
C LEU A 840 -1.39 -20.11 11.55
N ASN A 841 -1.55 -19.71 10.30
CA ASN A 841 -2.82 -19.81 9.60
C ASN A 841 -2.65 -20.75 8.41
N ALA A 842 -3.63 -21.59 8.17
CA ALA A 842 -3.62 -22.50 7.03
C ALA A 842 -5.02 -22.58 6.39
N SER A 843 -5.06 -22.81 5.09
CA SER A 843 -6.33 -23.02 4.39
C SER A 843 -6.17 -23.95 3.20
N VAL A 844 -7.22 -24.74 2.96
CA VAL A 844 -7.37 -25.57 1.76
C VAL A 844 -8.54 -25.03 0.97
N SER A 845 -8.33 -24.79 -0.31
CA SER A 845 -9.36 -24.33 -1.25
C SER A 845 -9.55 -25.35 -2.36
N LYS A 846 -10.81 -25.71 -2.63
CA LYS A 846 -11.22 -26.54 -3.76
C LYS A 846 -11.96 -25.69 -4.78
N PHE A 847 -11.51 -25.68 -6.02
CA PHE A 847 -12.16 -24.98 -7.12
C PHE A 847 -13.04 -25.95 -7.90
N LEU A 848 -14.27 -25.51 -8.26
CA LEU A 848 -15.27 -26.29 -8.95
C LEU A 848 -15.84 -25.52 -10.16
N MET A 849 -16.44 -26.22 -11.12
CA MET A 849 -17.15 -25.65 -12.26
C MET A 849 -16.33 -24.58 -13.01
N TYR A 850 -15.20 -24.98 -13.58
CA TYR A 850 -14.27 -24.06 -14.29
C TYR A 850 -13.83 -22.89 -13.39
N ARG A 851 -13.59 -23.17 -12.10
CA ARG A 851 -13.13 -22.20 -11.06
C ARG A 851 -14.13 -21.07 -10.78
N LYS A 852 -15.41 -21.26 -11.11
CA LYS A 852 -16.46 -20.31 -10.71
C LYS A 852 -16.78 -20.39 -9.23
N TRP A 853 -16.73 -21.60 -8.65
CA TRP A 853 -16.94 -21.84 -7.23
C TRP A 853 -15.62 -22.18 -6.56
N GLU A 854 -15.44 -21.66 -5.36
CA GLU A 854 -14.34 -22.01 -4.46
C GLU A 854 -14.92 -22.33 -3.09
N ILE A 855 -14.64 -23.53 -2.58
CA ILE A 855 -14.92 -23.92 -1.21
C ILE A 855 -13.59 -23.86 -0.47
N ARG A 856 -13.52 -23.06 0.59
CA ARG A 856 -12.32 -22.85 1.38
C ARG A 856 -12.58 -23.22 2.84
N LEU A 857 -11.75 -24.13 3.36
CA LEU A 857 -11.64 -24.43 4.77
C LEU A 857 -10.36 -23.81 5.32
N ALA A 858 -10.47 -22.97 6.34
CA ALA A 858 -9.34 -22.28 6.94
C ALA A 858 -9.30 -22.50 8.45
N ILE A 859 -8.11 -22.59 9.00
CA ILE A 859 -7.82 -22.49 10.43
C ILE A 859 -6.97 -21.26 10.67
N ILE A 860 -7.42 -20.39 11.54
CA ILE A 860 -6.75 -19.14 11.90
C ILE A 860 -6.17 -19.31 13.30
N ASP A 861 -4.94 -18.84 13.50
CA ASP A 861 -4.18 -19.00 14.75
C ASP A 861 -4.20 -20.46 15.26
N ALA A 862 -3.81 -21.42 14.41
CA ALA A 862 -3.87 -22.84 14.71
C ALA A 862 -3.16 -23.20 16.03
N LEU A 863 -2.15 -22.44 16.43
CA LEU A 863 -1.38 -22.61 17.64
C LEU A 863 -2.00 -21.94 18.89
N ASN A 864 -3.05 -21.12 18.69
CA ASN A 864 -3.73 -20.35 19.75
C ASN A 864 -2.78 -19.52 20.61
N ARG A 865 -1.86 -18.79 19.96
CA ARG A 865 -0.82 -17.99 20.62
C ARG A 865 -0.89 -16.48 20.33
N ASN A 866 -2.01 -15.97 19.81
CA ASN A 866 -2.19 -14.57 19.56
C ASN A 866 -2.43 -13.81 20.89
N SER A 867 -1.35 -13.34 21.52
CA SER A 867 -1.40 -12.68 22.84
C SER A 867 -1.67 -11.18 22.79
N GLY A 868 -1.73 -10.56 21.61
CA GLY A 868 -2.06 -9.14 21.46
C GLY A 868 -1.12 -8.16 22.18
N ILE A 869 0.16 -8.49 22.32
CA ILE A 869 1.14 -7.63 23.01
C ILE A 869 1.69 -6.59 22.04
N ASN A 870 1.69 -5.32 22.52
CA ASN A 870 2.32 -4.20 21.84
C ASN A 870 3.26 -3.46 22.80
N ARG A 871 4.43 -3.02 22.31
CA ARG A 871 5.42 -2.27 23.11
C ARG A 871 5.79 -0.98 22.40
N THR A 872 5.79 0.12 23.15
CA THR A 872 6.12 1.44 22.63
C THR A 872 7.08 2.17 23.59
N ALA A 873 7.99 2.97 23.02
CA ALA A 873 8.79 3.92 23.76
C ALA A 873 8.57 5.32 23.20
N ASP A 874 8.41 6.29 24.05
CA ASP A 874 8.18 7.68 23.72
C ASP A 874 9.12 8.59 24.55
N ALA A 875 8.99 9.90 24.39
CA ALA A 875 9.84 10.90 25.02
C ALA A 875 9.94 10.77 26.56
N ASN A 876 8.90 10.25 27.21
CA ASN A 876 8.80 10.29 28.69
C ASN A 876 8.41 8.95 29.33
N TYR A 877 8.23 7.89 28.52
CA TYR A 877 7.81 6.59 29.04
C TYR A 877 8.13 5.44 28.11
N VAL A 878 8.14 4.25 28.69
CA VAL A 878 8.05 2.96 27.97
C VAL A 878 6.77 2.26 28.40
N GLN A 879 6.05 1.68 27.44
CA GLN A 879 4.76 1.05 27.67
C GLN A 879 4.68 -0.32 27.03
N GLN A 880 4.12 -1.28 27.75
CA GLN A 880 3.60 -2.53 27.21
C GLN A 880 2.09 -2.54 27.34
N GLU A 881 1.42 -2.80 26.24
CA GLU A 881 -0.02 -3.00 26.18
C GLU A 881 -0.31 -4.44 25.80
N THR A 882 -1.24 -5.07 26.51
CA THR A 882 -1.74 -6.41 26.21
C THR A 882 -3.24 -6.30 25.92
N VAL A 883 -3.68 -6.76 24.76
CA VAL A 883 -5.09 -6.71 24.37
C VAL A 883 -5.58 -8.15 24.13
N ARG A 884 -6.70 -8.52 24.72
CA ARG A 884 -7.36 -9.78 24.42
C ARG A 884 -7.85 -9.77 22.98
N SER A 885 -7.33 -10.67 22.15
CA SER A 885 -7.66 -10.74 20.73
C SER A 885 -8.33 -12.09 20.37
N LEU A 886 -8.72 -12.26 19.10
CA LEU A 886 -9.26 -13.52 18.62
C LEU A 886 -8.23 -14.64 18.80
N GLY A 887 -8.64 -15.72 19.47
CA GLY A 887 -7.89 -16.97 19.52
C GLY A 887 -8.09 -17.82 18.25
N ARG A 888 -7.80 -19.12 18.38
CA ARG A 888 -7.94 -20.08 17.27
C ARG A 888 -9.40 -20.26 16.88
N TYR A 889 -9.69 -20.23 15.57
CA TYR A 889 -11.01 -20.61 15.02
C TYR A 889 -10.87 -21.24 13.63
N GLY A 890 -11.83 -22.10 13.30
CA GLY A 890 -12.03 -22.66 11.96
C GLY A 890 -13.05 -21.82 11.18
N LEU A 891 -12.88 -21.73 9.85
CA LEU A 891 -13.78 -20.97 8.97
C LEU A 891 -14.00 -21.73 7.66
N LEU A 892 -15.25 -22.09 7.35
CA LEU A 892 -15.67 -22.60 6.06
C LEU A 892 -16.26 -21.46 5.23
N THR A 893 -15.71 -21.21 4.05
CA THR A 893 -16.15 -20.14 3.15
C THR A 893 -16.47 -20.68 1.77
N VAL A 894 -17.62 -20.31 1.24
CA VAL A 894 -18.04 -20.59 -0.15
C VAL A 894 -17.94 -19.29 -0.93
N ILE A 895 -17.27 -19.34 -2.08
CA ILE A 895 -17.03 -18.18 -2.94
C ILE A 895 -17.52 -18.49 -4.34
N TYR A 896 -18.36 -17.61 -4.87
CA TYR A 896 -18.82 -17.66 -6.25
C TYR A 896 -18.30 -16.48 -7.04
N SER A 897 -17.60 -16.75 -8.14
CA SER A 897 -17.05 -15.72 -9.05
C SER A 897 -17.70 -15.85 -10.43
N PHE A 898 -18.17 -14.72 -10.96
CA PHE A 898 -18.76 -14.69 -12.28
C PHE A 898 -18.17 -13.58 -13.15
N ASN A 899 -18.10 -13.88 -14.46
CA ASN A 899 -17.62 -12.96 -15.47
C ASN A 899 -18.45 -13.22 -16.75
N LYS A 900 -19.35 -12.27 -17.08
CA LYS A 900 -20.26 -12.36 -18.23
C LYS A 900 -20.04 -11.19 -19.18
N GLY A 901 -20.08 -11.46 -20.49
CA GLY A 901 -19.96 -10.44 -21.54
C GLY A 901 -18.53 -10.33 -22.11
N GLY A 902 -18.37 -9.50 -23.12
CA GLY A 902 -17.21 -9.41 -23.99
C GLY A 902 -17.43 -10.18 -25.29
N LYS A 903 -17.03 -9.64 -26.45
CA LYS A 903 -16.96 -10.42 -27.69
C LYS A 903 -16.10 -11.65 -27.38
N LYS A 904 -16.63 -12.85 -27.67
CA LYS A 904 -15.81 -14.06 -27.72
C LYS A 904 -14.65 -13.74 -28.68
N GLU A 905 -13.44 -13.60 -28.17
CA GLU A 905 -12.26 -13.80 -29.01
C GLU A 905 -12.48 -15.16 -29.69
N LYS A 906 -12.46 -15.19 -31.02
CA LYS A 906 -12.35 -16.44 -31.74
C LYS A 906 -11.13 -17.14 -31.13
N LYS A 907 -11.37 -18.13 -30.28
CA LYS A 907 -10.33 -19.03 -29.81
C LYS A 907 -9.65 -19.53 -31.06
N ALA A 908 -8.46 -19.07 -31.36
CA ALA A 908 -7.52 -19.87 -32.13
C ALA A 908 -7.49 -21.20 -31.39
N LYS A 909 -8.00 -22.24 -32.01
CA LYS A 909 -7.90 -23.60 -31.52
C LYS A 909 -6.41 -23.93 -31.41
N LYS A 910 -5.83 -23.68 -30.24
CA LYS A 910 -4.69 -24.45 -29.80
C LYS A 910 -5.27 -25.81 -29.43
N ARG A 911 -5.15 -26.75 -30.34
CA ARG A 911 -5.02 -28.15 -30.02
C ARG A 911 -3.75 -28.24 -29.13
N GLU A 912 -3.92 -28.23 -27.84
CA GLU A 912 -3.00 -28.88 -26.94
C GLU A 912 -3.38 -30.37 -27.06
N ASP A 913 -2.72 -31.08 -27.97
CA ASP A 913 -2.54 -32.51 -27.85
C ASP A 913 -1.76 -32.73 -26.56
N PHE A 914 -2.49 -33.02 -25.50
CA PHE A 914 -1.97 -33.71 -24.34
C PHE A 914 -1.77 -35.16 -24.79
N ASP A 915 -0.56 -35.46 -25.24
CA ASP A 915 -0.08 -36.83 -25.24
C ASP A 915 -0.23 -37.41 -23.83
N ARG A 916 -1.22 -38.28 -23.71
CA ARG A 916 -1.21 -39.33 -22.72
C ARG A 916 -0.10 -40.30 -23.14
N ASN A 917 1.02 -40.23 -22.51
CA ASN A 917 1.82 -41.44 -22.26
C ASN A 917 1.54 -41.89 -20.83
N ASP A 918 0.53 -42.72 -20.69
CA ASP A 918 0.59 -43.84 -19.74
C ASP A 918 1.71 -44.74 -20.26
N ASP A 919 2.78 -44.98 -19.45
CA ASP A 919 3.39 -46.27 -19.12
C ASP A 919 4.75 -46.00 -18.47
N LEU A 920 4.87 -46.60 -17.28
CA LEU A 920 6.02 -46.83 -16.41
C LEU A 920 6.47 -45.71 -15.49
#